data_32b672955dc506a90dcff0e5d3351bc3
#
_entry.id   32b672955dc506a90dcff0e5d3351bc3
#
_cell.length_a   1.000
_cell.length_b   1.000
_cell.length_c   1.000
_cell.angle_alpha   90.00
_cell.angle_beta   90.00
_cell.angle_gamma   90.00
#
_symmetry.space_group_name_H-M   'P 1'
#
loop_
_entity.id
_entity.type
_entity.pdbx_description
1 polymer ?
#
loop_
_entity_poly.entity_id
_entity_poly.type
_entity_poly.pdbx_seq_one_letter_code
_entity_poly.pdbx_strand_id
1 'polypeptide(L)'
;MAQILYNIIILPVQYLIQLIFSAVWLLTYNAGISIIAVSLTVNLLCLPLYKRADAMQEEEREKQEKMNKWISHIGKVFSGDERFMMRQAYYREQKYSSLSPLKGTISLLLQIPFLIAAYKFLSTLPVLKNASFWIFEDLSQPDGLIRIGTISVNVLPVLMTLFNFISSIIYTKGLSLRERIQPFLIAVIFLIFLYPCPSGLVFYWTLNNLFSLLKNVFMKKIKHPGTVAAVICALAGVFVAIWAAFSGVLVKNVGPDKWIPDKGHILFIAAAVVISFIPLLGKLIGKKKRSEISEEISEDEVRVHRNIWFVSSLLAAIIFGLLLPLSIVSSSPEEFVDFGAGTMPLDHVFRMLEVAAGIFLFWSGVVYLTADHKGKKILSLVTVMIPPVMLVDYMIFGKTFGTLSTDLLYSEGMYFSAGWQILNIASVCVMAVICIWVWKKHRRLLIFAYAVLTAAAAVLGFTDVVRVNDALAKSGVGNAGTLSVEQPLVLSRTGKNVVVIMLDRAVGALVPYILEERPELAEGFSDFTYYPETISFGAHTNFGAPELFGGYEYTPESMNARGDVLLRDKHDEAITLLPRVFSEEGMHVAACDLPYVGYYEKTVDDVFGNLDNVDYHTLADGQCADMLTPEEKTEISASGGGRDWRFFMYGVMKSLPVSLQTFVYSKGKYMSVTNIPTEYLNQYAVMENLDKLTKLTDDASGCAVVMNNEITHETVTLQMPDYEYSAYPDNRGFEDKWGYHASSSWHTQMRAFMCLNKWFDHLKEEGVYDNTRIILVSDHALSMGECILEDGYDAQMFLALLMVKDFNDSSDVMTVSDDFMTIADVPYLAVNGIVTDAVNPYTGKTIEIDTEQKKHPYITSSENYVITDNKGFVFDTRDDDWYTVDGPVYDPESWTNLGPDNAAE
;
A
#
# COMPACT_ATOMS: atom_id res chain seq x y z
N MET A 1 18.27 15.06 12.53
CA MET A 1 17.51 16.23 13.00
C MET A 1 16.58 16.84 11.94
N ALA A 2 17.03 17.11 10.71
CA ALA A 2 16.17 17.63 9.64
C ALA A 2 15.02 16.66 9.32
N GLN A 3 15.29 15.35 9.23
CA GLN A 3 14.29 14.31 8.99
C GLN A 3 13.26 14.23 10.12
N ILE A 4 13.69 14.29 11.37
CA ILE A 4 12.78 14.30 12.54
C ILE A 4 11.82 15.49 12.48
N LEU A 5 12.35 16.70 12.18
CA LEU A 5 11.51 17.90 12.02
C LEU A 5 10.54 17.75 10.84
N TYR A 6 10.98 17.13 9.75
CA TYR A 6 10.12 16.83 8.61
C TYR A 6 8.98 15.87 9.03
N ASN A 7 9.30 14.79 9.73
CA ASN A 7 8.33 13.78 10.16
C ASN A 7 7.33 14.33 11.20
N ILE A 8 7.74 15.28 12.05
CA ILE A 8 6.86 15.92 13.05
C ILE A 8 5.99 17.02 12.42
N ILE A 9 6.54 17.82 11.50
CA ILE A 9 5.87 19.05 11.05
C ILE A 9 5.20 18.85 9.68
N ILE A 10 5.89 18.24 8.71
CA ILE A 10 5.44 18.17 7.32
C ILE A 10 4.66 16.89 7.04
N LEU A 11 5.19 15.74 7.43
CA LEU A 11 4.62 14.43 7.11
C LEU A 11 3.17 14.25 7.61
N PRO A 12 2.76 14.71 8.82
CA PRO A 12 1.36 14.66 9.23
C PRO A 12 0.42 15.45 8.31
N VAL A 13 0.89 16.57 7.78
CA VAL A 13 0.13 17.40 6.84
C VAL A 13 0.06 16.69 5.47
N GLN A 14 1.15 16.07 5.03
CA GLN A 14 1.19 15.29 3.81
C GLN A 14 0.21 14.11 3.88
N TYR A 15 0.21 13.35 4.99
CA TYR A 15 -0.75 12.25 5.21
C TYR A 15 -2.20 12.73 5.25
N LEU A 16 -2.47 13.90 5.82
CA LEU A 16 -3.80 14.50 5.76
C LEU A 16 -4.22 14.82 4.31
N ILE A 17 -3.32 15.41 3.52
CA ILE A 17 -3.56 15.72 2.10
C ILE A 17 -3.79 14.43 1.32
N GLN A 18 -2.96 13.42 1.52
CA GLN A 18 -3.08 12.10 0.90
C GLN A 18 -4.41 11.44 1.25
N LEU A 19 -4.80 11.43 2.52
CA LEU A 19 -6.07 10.85 2.97
C LEU A 19 -7.28 11.51 2.29
N ILE A 20 -7.29 12.85 2.20
CA ILE A 20 -8.36 13.59 1.55
C ILE A 20 -8.39 13.29 0.05
N PHE A 21 -7.23 13.30 -0.60
CA PHE A 21 -7.10 12.98 -2.02
C PHE A 21 -7.61 11.57 -2.31
N SER A 22 -7.11 10.60 -1.55
CA SER A 22 -7.47 9.19 -1.71
C SER A 22 -8.96 8.93 -1.50
N ALA A 23 -9.54 9.51 -0.44
CA ALA A 23 -10.98 9.35 -0.16
C ALA A 23 -11.86 9.87 -1.30
N VAL A 24 -11.49 10.99 -1.92
CA VAL A 24 -12.25 11.56 -3.03
C VAL A 24 -11.95 10.83 -4.34
N TRP A 25 -10.71 10.43 -4.55
CA TRP A 25 -10.31 9.67 -5.74
C TRP A 25 -11.01 8.31 -5.79
N LEU A 26 -11.03 7.57 -4.68
CA LEU A 26 -11.76 6.29 -4.58
C LEU A 26 -13.27 6.43 -4.84
N LEU A 27 -13.84 7.61 -4.60
CA LEU A 27 -15.24 7.92 -4.90
C LEU A 27 -15.48 8.31 -6.36
N THR A 28 -14.56 9.08 -6.94
CA THR A 28 -14.81 9.78 -8.21
C THR A 28 -13.97 9.25 -9.37
N TYR A 29 -12.88 8.54 -9.05
CA TYR A 29 -11.83 8.13 -10.00
C TYR A 29 -11.32 9.31 -10.86
N ASN A 30 -11.31 10.52 -10.26
CA ASN A 30 -10.92 11.74 -10.94
C ASN A 30 -9.93 12.57 -10.13
N ALA A 31 -8.70 12.68 -10.64
CA ALA A 31 -7.61 13.37 -9.97
C ALA A 31 -7.86 14.88 -9.82
N GLY A 32 -8.45 15.53 -10.82
CA GLY A 32 -8.77 16.96 -10.77
C GLY A 32 -9.79 17.29 -9.70
N ILE A 33 -10.86 16.49 -9.56
CA ILE A 33 -11.84 16.64 -8.47
C ILE A 33 -11.17 16.42 -7.11
N SER A 34 -10.29 15.45 -7.00
CA SER A 34 -9.54 15.18 -5.77
C SER A 34 -8.65 16.36 -5.37
N ILE A 35 -7.96 16.99 -6.32
CA ILE A 35 -7.17 18.21 -6.07
C ILE A 35 -8.06 19.36 -5.57
N ILE A 36 -9.25 19.58 -6.18
CA ILE A 36 -10.21 20.59 -5.73
C ILE A 36 -10.64 20.32 -4.29
N ALA A 37 -10.98 19.06 -3.97
CA ALA A 37 -11.40 18.65 -2.63
C ALA A 37 -10.28 18.86 -1.59
N VAL A 38 -9.04 18.49 -1.92
CA VAL A 38 -7.87 18.76 -1.05
C VAL A 38 -7.74 20.24 -0.78
N SER A 39 -7.74 21.08 -1.84
CA SER A 39 -7.63 22.54 -1.69
C SER A 39 -8.72 23.10 -0.79
N LEU A 40 -9.98 22.76 -1.04
CA LEU A 40 -11.10 23.25 -0.26
C LEU A 40 -11.04 22.78 1.20
N THR A 41 -10.81 21.50 1.43
CA THR A 41 -10.81 20.90 2.79
C THR A 41 -9.66 21.46 3.63
N VAL A 42 -8.45 21.52 3.09
CA VAL A 42 -7.28 22.08 3.79
C VAL A 42 -7.53 23.55 4.14
N ASN A 43 -8.02 24.36 3.21
CA ASN A 43 -8.32 25.77 3.46
C ASN A 43 -9.42 25.96 4.52
N LEU A 44 -10.46 25.12 4.52
CA LEU A 44 -11.53 25.16 5.52
C LEU A 44 -11.02 24.76 6.91
N LEU A 45 -10.21 23.69 7.00
CA LEU A 45 -9.60 23.26 8.27
C LEU A 45 -8.66 24.31 8.85
N CYS A 46 -7.88 24.96 7.99
CA CYS A 46 -6.92 26.00 8.40
C CYS A 46 -7.58 27.36 8.66
N LEU A 47 -8.84 27.56 8.27
CA LEU A 47 -9.50 28.86 8.38
C LEU A 47 -9.53 29.45 9.80
N PRO A 48 -9.81 28.70 10.90
CA PRO A 48 -9.73 29.24 12.27
C PRO A 48 -8.32 29.67 12.63
N LEU A 49 -7.33 28.89 12.19
CA LEU A 49 -5.91 29.13 12.44
C LEU A 49 -5.43 30.40 11.73
N TYR A 50 -5.78 30.57 10.46
CA TYR A 50 -5.46 31.78 9.69
C TYR A 50 -6.14 33.04 10.26
N LYS A 51 -7.42 32.96 10.65
CA LYS A 51 -8.10 34.08 11.29
C LYS A 51 -7.41 34.54 12.55
N ARG A 52 -6.92 33.60 13.37
CA ARG A 52 -6.20 33.97 14.62
C ARG A 52 -4.82 34.51 14.33
N ALA A 53 -4.10 33.90 13.37
CA ALA A 53 -2.79 34.41 12.94
C ALA A 53 -2.91 35.82 12.36
N ASP A 54 -3.91 36.09 11.53
CA ASP A 54 -4.18 37.44 10.99
C ASP A 54 -4.51 38.45 12.09
N ALA A 55 -5.28 38.06 13.12
CA ALA A 55 -5.57 38.92 14.27
C ALA A 55 -4.30 39.20 15.10
N MET A 56 -3.46 38.21 15.35
CA MET A 56 -2.17 38.38 16.05
C MET A 56 -1.21 39.30 15.26
N GLN A 57 -1.21 39.16 13.95
CA GLN A 57 -0.42 40.01 13.06
C GLN A 57 -0.90 41.48 13.12
N GLU A 58 -2.21 41.68 13.12
CA GLU A 58 -2.78 43.04 13.22
C GLU A 58 -2.49 43.69 14.59
N GLU A 59 -2.65 42.96 15.71
CA GLU A 59 -2.27 43.41 17.05
C GLU A 59 -0.77 43.82 17.12
N GLU A 60 0.10 43.00 16.53
CA GLU A 60 1.54 43.28 16.49
C GLU A 60 1.84 44.50 15.63
N ARG A 61 1.16 44.65 14.49
CA ARG A 61 1.29 45.83 13.61
C ARG A 61 0.88 47.10 14.30
N GLU A 62 -0.27 47.15 14.98
CA GLU A 62 -0.70 48.30 15.75
C GLU A 62 0.29 48.65 16.86
N LYS A 63 0.85 47.64 17.54
CA LYS A 63 1.88 47.82 18.55
C LYS A 63 3.14 48.43 17.94
N GLN A 64 3.60 47.93 16.82
CA GLN A 64 4.78 48.44 16.10
C GLN A 64 4.54 49.86 15.60
N GLU A 65 3.38 50.20 15.06
CA GLU A 65 3.05 51.56 14.62
C GLU A 65 3.11 52.58 15.77
N LYS A 66 2.59 52.23 16.96
CA LYS A 66 2.67 53.05 18.18
C LYS A 66 4.14 53.22 18.62
N MET A 67 4.89 52.15 18.61
CA MET A 67 6.31 52.14 18.99
C MET A 67 7.19 52.91 18.02
N ASN A 68 6.93 52.80 16.72
CA ASN A 68 7.73 53.43 15.67
C ASN A 68 7.75 54.96 15.80
N LYS A 69 6.68 55.57 16.30
CA LYS A 69 6.63 57.03 16.58
C LYS A 69 7.67 57.42 17.61
N TRP A 70 7.76 56.67 18.71
CA TRP A 70 8.76 56.91 19.78
C TRP A 70 10.16 56.48 19.35
N ILE A 71 10.34 55.40 18.65
CA ILE A 71 11.63 54.96 18.11
C ILE A 71 12.20 56.03 17.15
N SER A 72 11.34 56.58 16.30
CA SER A 72 11.74 57.67 15.40
C SER A 72 12.13 58.94 16.17
N HIS A 73 11.43 59.23 17.27
CA HIS A 73 11.78 60.38 18.15
C HIS A 73 13.13 60.13 18.84
N ILE A 74 13.34 58.98 19.44
CA ILE A 74 14.62 58.54 20.02
C ILE A 74 15.77 58.65 19.00
N GLY A 75 15.48 58.26 17.74
CA GLY A 75 16.47 58.34 16.65
C GLY A 75 16.83 59.78 16.21
N LYS A 76 15.96 60.77 16.50
CA LYS A 76 16.22 62.21 16.23
C LYS A 76 16.93 62.88 17.34
N VAL A 77 16.74 62.45 18.61
CA VAL A 77 17.24 63.10 19.81
C VAL A 77 18.56 62.55 20.27
N PHE A 78 18.78 61.22 20.12
CA PHE A 78 19.98 60.59 20.63
C PHE A 78 20.85 60.06 19.46
N SER A 79 22.18 59.97 19.69
CA SER A 79 23.14 59.43 18.68
C SER A 79 24.05 58.39 19.31
N GLY A 80 24.71 57.56 18.50
CA GLY A 80 25.66 56.53 18.95
C GLY A 80 25.08 55.54 19.97
N ASP A 81 25.85 55.26 21.02
CA ASP A 81 25.52 54.27 22.05
C ASP A 81 24.31 54.67 22.90
N GLU A 82 24.13 55.98 23.16
CA GLU A 82 22.95 56.47 23.87
C GLU A 82 21.65 56.11 23.13
N ARG A 83 21.66 56.29 21.82
CA ARG A 83 20.53 55.90 20.96
C ARG A 83 20.22 54.42 21.08
N PHE A 84 21.27 53.59 21.10
CA PHE A 84 21.12 52.16 21.25
C PHE A 84 20.54 51.77 22.61
N MET A 85 21.09 52.33 23.68
CA MET A 85 20.63 52.09 25.05
C MET A 85 19.19 52.55 25.29
N MET A 86 18.84 53.76 24.85
CA MET A 86 17.49 54.29 24.96
C MET A 86 16.47 53.43 24.18
N ARG A 87 16.84 52.96 23.01
CA ARG A 87 16.00 52.06 22.23
C ARG A 87 15.80 50.69 22.94
N GLN A 88 16.85 50.11 23.51
CA GLN A 88 16.77 48.90 24.31
C GLN A 88 15.94 49.09 25.60
N ALA A 89 16.10 50.20 26.30
CA ALA A 89 15.30 50.51 27.47
C ALA A 89 13.81 50.58 27.11
N TYR A 90 13.48 51.28 26.02
CA TYR A 90 12.11 51.41 25.53
C TYR A 90 11.52 50.06 25.12
N TYR A 91 12.28 49.19 24.46
CA TYR A 91 11.84 47.82 24.13
C TYR A 91 11.55 47.01 25.39
N ARG A 92 12.38 47.11 26.43
CA ARG A 92 12.12 46.42 27.70
C ARG A 92 10.87 46.95 28.42
N GLU A 93 10.68 48.25 28.45
CA GLU A 93 9.48 48.88 29.02
C GLU A 93 8.21 48.43 28.33
N GLN A 94 8.22 48.35 27.00
CA GLN A 94 7.11 47.86 26.18
C GLN A 94 6.97 46.33 26.16
N LYS A 95 7.80 45.62 26.94
CA LYS A 95 7.89 44.14 26.92
C LYS A 95 7.98 43.58 25.48
N TYR A 96 8.83 44.24 24.66
CA TYR A 96 9.04 43.93 23.26
C TYR A 96 10.34 43.11 23.09
N SER A 97 10.24 41.83 22.75
CA SER A 97 11.41 40.96 22.57
C SER A 97 11.92 40.98 21.12
N SER A 98 13.17 40.53 20.92
CA SER A 98 13.75 40.36 19.58
C SER A 98 12.96 39.40 18.68
N LEU A 99 12.13 38.53 19.28
CA LEU A 99 11.27 37.59 18.57
C LEU A 99 9.88 38.16 18.25
N SER A 100 9.53 39.35 18.80
CA SER A 100 8.21 39.94 18.55
C SER A 100 7.93 40.21 17.06
N PRO A 101 8.89 40.60 16.19
CA PRO A 101 8.64 40.76 14.77
C PRO A 101 8.21 39.50 14.07
N LEU A 102 8.62 38.30 14.57
CA LEU A 102 8.18 37.01 14.01
C LEU A 102 6.68 36.75 14.17
N LYS A 103 6.04 37.41 15.15
CA LYS A 103 4.58 37.35 15.29
C LYS A 103 3.86 37.97 14.09
N GLY A 104 4.49 38.96 13.44
CA GLY A 104 4.01 39.56 12.22
C GLY A 104 4.05 38.66 10.99
N THR A 105 4.83 37.60 11.03
CA THR A 105 4.98 36.65 9.93
C THR A 105 4.37 35.26 10.23
N ILE A 106 3.67 35.12 11.36
CA ILE A 106 3.16 33.83 11.83
C ILE A 106 2.17 33.20 10.85
N SER A 107 1.38 34.01 10.15
CA SER A 107 0.45 33.55 9.12
C SER A 107 1.18 32.94 7.94
N LEU A 108 2.30 33.49 7.51
CA LEU A 108 3.15 32.97 6.44
C LEU A 108 3.87 31.68 6.90
N LEU A 109 4.43 31.70 8.11
CA LEU A 109 5.12 30.55 8.67
C LEU A 109 4.21 29.33 8.80
N LEU A 110 2.94 29.51 9.12
CA LEU A 110 1.96 28.44 9.18
C LEU A 110 1.60 27.87 7.80
N GLN A 111 1.79 28.62 6.72
CA GLN A 111 1.50 28.14 5.36
C GLN A 111 2.62 27.27 4.79
N ILE A 112 3.88 27.47 5.22
CA ILE A 112 5.04 26.76 4.69
C ILE A 112 4.91 25.23 4.79
N PRO A 113 4.54 24.63 5.93
CA PRO A 113 4.36 23.17 6.02
C PRO A 113 3.34 22.62 5.02
N PHE A 114 2.21 23.29 4.83
CA PHE A 114 1.19 22.88 3.85
C PHE A 114 1.70 23.00 2.42
N LEU A 115 2.52 24.01 2.17
CA LEU A 115 3.17 24.24 0.89
C LEU A 115 4.11 23.08 0.56
N ILE A 116 5.01 22.75 1.46
CA ILE A 116 6.00 21.69 1.27
C ILE A 116 5.29 20.33 1.15
N ALA A 117 4.30 20.07 2.00
CA ALA A 117 3.55 18.82 2.00
C ALA A 117 2.80 18.61 0.67
N ALA A 118 2.09 19.64 0.19
CA ALA A 118 1.38 19.57 -1.09
C ALA A 118 2.35 19.44 -2.27
N TYR A 119 3.48 20.15 -2.24
CA TYR A 119 4.52 20.04 -3.27
C TYR A 119 5.04 18.61 -3.32
N LYS A 120 5.51 18.07 -2.19
CA LYS A 120 6.02 16.69 -2.11
C LYS A 120 5.00 15.68 -2.61
N PHE A 121 3.75 15.78 -2.18
CA PHE A 121 2.71 14.81 -2.52
C PHE A 121 2.30 14.92 -3.99
N LEU A 122 1.91 16.12 -4.47
CA LEU A 122 1.36 16.27 -5.82
C LEU A 122 2.42 16.24 -6.93
N SER A 123 3.68 16.56 -6.66
CA SER A 123 4.74 16.48 -7.66
C SER A 123 5.22 15.06 -7.94
N THR A 124 5.00 14.15 -6.99
CA THR A 124 5.44 12.74 -7.08
C THR A 124 4.27 11.77 -7.19
N LEU A 125 3.03 12.27 -7.25
CA LEU A 125 1.84 11.43 -7.26
C LEU A 125 1.62 10.82 -8.65
N PRO A 126 1.84 9.52 -8.81
CA PRO A 126 1.81 8.89 -10.11
C PRO A 126 0.43 8.93 -10.79
N VAL A 127 -0.68 8.89 -10.01
CA VAL A 127 -2.08 9.02 -10.53
C VAL A 127 -2.30 10.28 -11.38
N LEU A 128 -1.41 11.27 -11.28
CA LEU A 128 -1.49 12.46 -12.11
C LEU A 128 -0.90 12.25 -13.53
N LYS A 129 -0.08 11.21 -13.74
CA LYS A 129 0.54 10.88 -15.02
C LYS A 129 -0.58 10.48 -16.00
N ASN A 130 -0.63 11.14 -17.14
CA ASN A 130 -1.67 10.97 -18.16
C ASN A 130 -3.12 11.26 -17.69
N ALA A 131 -3.30 11.80 -16.48
CA ALA A 131 -4.62 12.17 -15.98
C ALA A 131 -5.07 13.50 -16.57
N SER A 132 -6.08 13.46 -17.45
CA SER A 132 -6.69 14.65 -18.02
C SER A 132 -7.76 15.23 -17.08
N PHE A 133 -7.86 16.54 -17.04
CA PHE A 133 -8.92 17.23 -16.33
C PHE A 133 -9.28 18.56 -17.01
N TRP A 134 -10.52 18.68 -17.46
CA TRP A 134 -11.09 19.85 -18.14
C TRP A 134 -10.26 20.27 -19.35
N ILE A 135 -9.40 21.33 -19.23
CA ILE A 135 -8.54 21.85 -20.31
C ILE A 135 -7.10 21.32 -20.21
N PHE A 136 -6.77 20.56 -19.18
CA PHE A 136 -5.44 19.99 -18.97
C PHE A 136 -5.38 18.59 -19.56
N GLU A 137 -4.45 18.36 -20.46
CA GLU A 137 -4.24 17.05 -21.11
C GLU A 137 -3.58 16.06 -20.15
N ASP A 138 -2.62 16.55 -19.33
CA ASP A 138 -1.87 15.76 -18.34
C ASP A 138 -1.57 16.60 -17.10
N LEU A 139 -2.07 16.16 -15.95
CA LEU A 139 -1.86 16.84 -14.67
C LEU A 139 -0.45 16.66 -14.10
N SER A 140 0.35 15.72 -14.62
CA SER A 140 1.75 15.50 -14.22
C SER A 140 2.73 16.39 -14.96
N GLN A 141 2.31 17.02 -16.06
CA GLN A 141 3.14 17.90 -16.90
C GLN A 141 2.77 19.37 -16.73
N PRO A 142 3.65 20.33 -17.08
CA PRO A 142 3.29 21.73 -17.20
C PRO A 142 2.13 21.94 -18.16
N ASP A 143 1.25 22.92 -17.90
CA ASP A 143 -0.04 23.04 -18.61
C ASP A 143 0.05 23.33 -20.10
N GLY A 144 1.09 24.00 -20.59
CA GLY A 144 1.33 24.27 -22.01
C GLY A 144 0.13 24.74 -22.84
N LEU A 145 -0.87 25.41 -22.23
CA LEU A 145 -2.18 25.70 -22.83
C LEU A 145 -2.13 26.58 -24.04
N ILE A 146 -1.11 27.42 -24.20
CA ILE A 146 -0.91 28.27 -25.37
C ILE A 146 0.35 27.83 -26.10
N ARG A 147 0.20 27.35 -27.31
CA ARG A 147 1.32 26.97 -28.20
C ARG A 147 1.48 27.96 -29.30
N ILE A 148 2.65 28.62 -29.40
CA ILE A 148 3.01 29.57 -30.45
C ILE A 148 4.25 29.02 -31.13
N GLY A 149 4.07 28.32 -32.24
CA GLY A 149 5.16 27.60 -32.93
C GLY A 149 5.76 26.52 -32.01
N THR A 150 7.05 26.61 -31.72
CA THR A 150 7.80 25.70 -30.84
C THR A 150 7.74 26.10 -29.35
N ILE A 151 7.15 27.26 -29.04
CA ILE A 151 7.10 27.77 -27.66
C ILE A 151 5.76 27.42 -27.05
N SER A 152 5.78 26.69 -25.90
CA SER A 152 4.61 26.46 -25.06
C SER A 152 4.60 27.43 -23.89
N VAL A 153 3.45 28.04 -23.65
CA VAL A 153 3.26 28.99 -22.54
C VAL A 153 2.35 28.37 -21.49
N ASN A 154 2.85 28.28 -20.25
CA ASN A 154 2.12 27.79 -19.10
C ASN A 154 1.22 28.92 -18.53
N VAL A 155 -0.08 28.78 -18.69
CA VAL A 155 -1.08 29.80 -18.33
C VAL A 155 -1.44 29.79 -16.87
N LEU A 156 -1.48 28.60 -16.24
CA LEU A 156 -1.88 28.42 -14.85
C LEU A 156 -0.99 29.20 -13.85
N PRO A 157 0.35 29.17 -13.93
CA PRO A 157 1.22 29.95 -13.05
C PRO A 157 0.99 31.46 -13.21
N VAL A 158 0.69 31.92 -14.43
CA VAL A 158 0.36 33.35 -14.70
C VAL A 158 -0.98 33.71 -14.08
N LEU A 159 -2.01 32.86 -14.23
CA LEU A 159 -3.33 33.05 -13.61
C LEU A 159 -3.25 33.06 -12.08
N MET A 160 -2.48 32.13 -11.51
CA MET A 160 -2.19 32.09 -10.07
C MET A 160 -1.58 33.41 -9.58
N THR A 161 -0.57 33.91 -10.31
CA THR A 161 0.10 35.17 -9.99
C THR A 161 -0.84 36.37 -10.08
N LEU A 162 -1.74 36.38 -11.08
CA LEU A 162 -2.77 37.40 -11.23
C LEU A 162 -3.72 37.42 -10.02
N PHE A 163 -4.19 36.25 -9.54
CA PHE A 163 -5.02 36.17 -8.33
C PHE A 163 -4.26 36.67 -7.11
N ASN A 164 -2.97 36.36 -6.98
CA ASN A 164 -2.12 36.90 -5.93
C ASN A 164 -1.99 38.41 -5.99
N PHE A 165 -1.82 39.01 -7.16
CA PHE A 165 -1.73 40.46 -7.34
C PHE A 165 -3.05 41.13 -6.95
N ILE A 166 -4.19 40.60 -7.43
CA ILE A 166 -5.51 41.16 -7.07
C ILE A 166 -5.74 41.07 -5.55
N SER A 167 -5.40 39.94 -4.94
CA SER A 167 -5.51 39.77 -3.49
C SER A 167 -4.61 40.75 -2.73
N SER A 168 -3.37 40.94 -3.20
CA SER A 168 -2.38 41.85 -2.61
C SER A 168 -2.83 43.32 -2.72
N ILE A 169 -3.40 43.75 -3.83
CA ILE A 169 -3.95 45.09 -4.00
C ILE A 169 -5.07 45.35 -2.96
N ILE A 170 -5.95 44.36 -2.78
CA ILE A 170 -7.08 44.48 -1.82
C ILE A 170 -6.57 44.50 -0.38
N TYR A 171 -5.54 43.71 -0.08
CA TYR A 171 -4.98 43.55 1.28
C TYR A 171 -4.10 44.72 1.69
N THR A 172 -3.27 45.26 0.78
CA THR A 172 -2.26 46.30 1.08
C THR A 172 -2.79 47.70 0.92
N LYS A 173 -4.11 47.88 0.66
CA LYS A 173 -4.72 49.20 0.55
C LYS A 173 -4.58 50.00 1.86
N GLY A 174 -3.83 51.11 1.84
CA GLY A 174 -3.54 51.93 3.01
C GLY A 174 -2.15 51.71 3.63
N LEU A 175 -1.37 50.73 3.18
CA LEU A 175 -0.02 50.45 3.65
C LEU A 175 1.05 51.33 2.99
N SER A 176 2.23 51.41 3.62
CA SER A 176 3.42 52.09 3.07
C SER A 176 3.89 51.38 1.77
N LEU A 177 4.63 52.14 0.93
CA LEU A 177 5.11 51.62 -0.38
C LEU A 177 5.95 50.36 -0.23
N ARG A 178 6.79 50.29 0.81
CA ARG A 178 7.65 49.15 1.10
C ARG A 178 6.85 47.88 1.45
N GLU A 179 5.81 48.05 2.24
CA GLU A 179 4.93 46.95 2.64
C GLU A 179 4.03 46.49 1.52
N ARG A 180 3.75 47.35 0.53
CA ARG A 180 3.00 46.98 -0.68
C ARG A 180 3.83 46.16 -1.65
N ILE A 181 5.12 46.45 -1.83
CA ILE A 181 5.99 45.81 -2.82
C ILE A 181 6.29 44.37 -2.43
N GLN A 182 6.45 44.04 -1.14
CA GLN A 182 6.85 42.74 -0.66
C GLN A 182 5.96 41.58 -1.14
N PRO A 183 4.62 41.64 -1.05
CA PRO A 183 3.76 40.54 -1.57
C PRO A 183 3.84 40.36 -3.10
N PHE A 184 4.06 41.45 -3.86
CA PHE A 184 4.23 41.37 -5.30
C PHE A 184 5.54 40.68 -5.69
N LEU A 185 6.64 41.00 -4.96
CA LEU A 185 7.92 40.38 -5.16
C LEU A 185 7.86 38.84 -4.90
N ILE A 186 7.20 38.48 -3.78
CA ILE A 186 6.97 37.07 -3.44
C ILE A 186 6.16 36.36 -4.54
N ALA A 187 5.10 36.99 -5.06
CA ALA A 187 4.30 36.39 -6.13
C ALA A 187 5.07 36.19 -7.44
N VAL A 188 6.02 37.10 -7.77
CA VAL A 188 6.91 36.94 -8.94
C VAL A 188 7.91 35.81 -8.71
N ILE A 189 8.47 35.68 -7.52
CA ILE A 189 9.37 34.56 -7.16
C ILE A 189 8.63 33.23 -7.32
N PHE A 190 7.40 33.13 -6.82
CA PHE A 190 6.57 31.95 -6.99
C PHE A 190 6.22 31.67 -8.45
N LEU A 191 5.98 32.69 -9.28
CA LEU A 191 5.77 32.49 -10.70
C LEU A 191 6.96 31.81 -11.37
N ILE A 192 8.18 32.27 -11.09
CA ILE A 192 9.40 31.70 -11.67
C ILE A 192 9.60 30.26 -11.19
N PHE A 193 9.39 30.00 -9.90
CA PHE A 193 9.58 28.68 -9.29
C PHE A 193 8.54 27.65 -9.77
N LEU A 194 7.27 28.05 -9.89
CA LEU A 194 6.17 27.15 -10.23
C LEU A 194 5.93 27.03 -11.74
N TYR A 195 6.63 27.86 -12.57
CA TYR A 195 6.43 27.84 -14.02
C TYR A 195 6.72 26.48 -14.69
N PRO A 196 7.79 25.75 -14.30
CA PRO A 196 8.08 24.43 -14.83
C PRO A 196 7.39 23.27 -14.10
N CYS A 197 6.57 23.58 -13.06
CA CYS A 197 5.97 22.54 -12.24
C CYS A 197 4.74 21.88 -12.89
N PRO A 198 4.41 20.63 -12.49
CA PRO A 198 3.23 19.92 -12.96
C PRO A 198 1.94 20.73 -12.81
N SER A 199 1.06 20.66 -13.84
CA SER A 199 -0.20 21.41 -13.87
C SER A 199 -1.12 21.08 -12.68
N GLY A 200 -1.14 19.83 -12.21
CA GLY A 200 -1.91 19.42 -11.02
C GLY A 200 -1.49 20.15 -9.74
N LEU A 201 -0.18 20.33 -9.56
CA LEU A 201 0.37 21.09 -8.42
C LEU A 201 0.03 22.58 -8.55
N VAL A 202 0.24 23.17 -9.71
CA VAL A 202 -0.06 24.60 -9.97
C VAL A 202 -1.57 24.85 -9.90
N PHE A 203 -2.39 23.91 -10.30
CA PHE A 203 -3.85 23.96 -10.14
C PHE A 203 -4.27 24.01 -8.68
N TYR A 204 -3.71 23.15 -7.83
CA TYR A 204 -3.91 23.22 -6.38
C TYR A 204 -3.59 24.62 -5.81
N TRP A 205 -2.47 25.20 -6.22
CA TRP A 205 -2.04 26.53 -5.76
C TRP A 205 -2.94 27.65 -6.26
N THR A 206 -3.37 27.53 -7.52
CA THR A 206 -4.32 28.47 -8.13
C THR A 206 -5.63 28.48 -7.36
N LEU A 207 -6.15 27.29 -7.02
CA LEU A 207 -7.35 27.14 -6.19
C LEU A 207 -7.18 27.73 -4.79
N ASN A 208 -6.02 27.52 -4.14
CA ASN A 208 -5.74 28.10 -2.83
C ASN A 208 -5.73 29.65 -2.89
N ASN A 209 -5.14 30.24 -3.91
CA ASN A 209 -5.12 31.68 -4.10
C ASN A 209 -6.51 32.24 -4.42
N LEU A 210 -7.26 31.55 -5.25
CA LEU A 210 -8.66 31.89 -5.53
C LEU A 210 -9.52 31.82 -4.27
N PHE A 211 -9.37 30.77 -3.46
CA PHE A 211 -10.07 30.63 -2.17
C PHE A 211 -9.71 31.78 -1.23
N SER A 212 -8.43 32.14 -1.14
CA SER A 212 -7.98 33.25 -0.30
C SER A 212 -8.56 34.59 -0.76
N LEU A 213 -8.60 34.85 -2.07
CA LEU A 213 -9.22 36.02 -2.65
C LEU A 213 -10.71 36.07 -2.33
N LEU A 214 -11.45 34.99 -2.58
CA LEU A 214 -12.88 34.89 -2.30
C LEU A 214 -13.16 35.06 -0.79
N LYS A 215 -12.38 34.41 0.08
CA LYS A 215 -12.47 34.58 1.55
C LYS A 215 -12.34 36.04 1.93
N ASN A 216 -11.34 36.74 1.39
CA ASN A 216 -11.07 38.14 1.75
C ASN A 216 -12.20 39.08 1.29
N VAL A 217 -12.73 38.86 0.07
CA VAL A 217 -13.89 39.62 -0.44
C VAL A 217 -15.15 39.31 0.38
N PHE A 218 -15.39 38.03 0.66
CA PHE A 218 -16.53 37.56 1.43
C PHE A 218 -16.56 38.13 2.85
N MET A 219 -15.41 38.07 3.55
CA MET A 219 -15.31 38.61 4.92
C MET A 219 -15.46 40.14 5.01
N LYS A 220 -15.03 40.91 3.97
CA LYS A 220 -15.15 42.35 3.92
C LYS A 220 -16.53 42.85 3.51
N LYS A 221 -17.25 42.16 2.64
CA LYS A 221 -18.51 42.65 2.05
C LYS A 221 -19.77 42.13 2.74
N ILE A 222 -19.72 41.00 3.46
CA ILE A 222 -20.92 40.35 4.01
C ILE A 222 -21.09 40.70 5.50
N LYS A 223 -22.27 41.24 5.86
CA LYS A 223 -22.61 41.63 7.25
C LYS A 223 -22.59 40.49 8.27
N HIS A 224 -22.93 39.23 7.82
CA HIS A 224 -22.97 38.05 8.68
C HIS A 224 -22.27 36.88 8.00
N PRO A 225 -20.93 36.98 7.79
CA PRO A 225 -20.19 36.00 6.96
C PRO A 225 -20.30 34.55 7.46
N GLY A 226 -20.31 34.39 8.79
CA GLY A 226 -20.41 33.05 9.34
C GLY A 226 -21.79 32.38 9.15
N THR A 227 -22.88 33.14 9.06
CA THR A 227 -24.23 32.57 8.81
C THR A 227 -24.35 32.21 7.33
N VAL A 228 -23.91 33.08 6.45
CA VAL A 228 -23.91 32.83 5.00
C VAL A 228 -23.01 31.65 4.67
N ALA A 229 -21.83 31.53 5.28
CA ALA A 229 -20.98 30.36 5.11
C ALA A 229 -21.66 29.06 5.56
N ALA A 230 -22.36 29.04 6.69
CA ALA A 230 -23.11 27.87 7.15
C ALA A 230 -24.24 27.46 6.21
N VAL A 231 -24.93 28.44 5.60
CA VAL A 231 -25.94 28.18 4.57
C VAL A 231 -25.31 27.62 3.29
N ILE A 232 -24.20 28.19 2.86
CA ILE A 232 -23.46 27.71 1.66
C ILE A 232 -22.98 26.27 1.89
N CYS A 233 -22.44 25.95 3.08
CA CYS A 233 -22.04 24.57 3.41
C CYS A 233 -23.24 23.61 3.33
N ALA A 234 -24.39 23.97 3.89
CA ALA A 234 -25.57 23.13 3.84
C ALA A 234 -26.08 22.92 2.41
N LEU A 235 -26.11 23.99 1.59
CA LEU A 235 -26.51 23.91 0.18
C LEU A 235 -25.51 23.08 -0.65
N ALA A 236 -24.19 23.24 -0.40
CA ALA A 236 -23.16 22.45 -1.05
C ALA A 236 -23.30 20.95 -0.71
N GLY A 237 -23.58 20.63 0.56
CA GLY A 237 -23.82 19.23 0.96
C GLY A 237 -25.04 18.61 0.30
N VAL A 238 -26.13 19.36 0.17
CA VAL A 238 -27.33 18.92 -0.57
C VAL A 238 -27.00 18.74 -2.05
N PHE A 239 -26.25 19.67 -2.66
CA PHE A 239 -25.85 19.57 -4.06
C PHE A 239 -24.97 18.32 -4.31
N VAL A 240 -23.96 18.09 -3.45
CA VAL A 240 -23.11 16.90 -3.54
C VAL A 240 -23.92 15.62 -3.37
N ALA A 241 -24.89 15.60 -2.44
CA ALA A 241 -25.76 14.46 -2.22
C ALA A 241 -26.64 14.17 -3.45
N ILE A 242 -27.21 15.21 -4.06
CA ILE A 242 -28.01 15.11 -5.29
C ILE A 242 -27.12 14.63 -6.45
N TRP A 243 -25.95 15.25 -6.61
CA TRP A 243 -25.02 14.84 -7.65
C TRP A 243 -24.58 13.38 -7.47
N ALA A 244 -24.22 12.96 -6.26
CA ALA A 244 -23.85 11.58 -5.97
C ALA A 244 -24.98 10.59 -6.24
N ALA A 245 -26.24 10.96 -5.96
CA ALA A 245 -27.39 10.13 -6.22
C ALA A 245 -27.67 9.94 -7.72
N PHE A 246 -27.47 10.97 -8.55
CA PHE A 246 -27.81 10.95 -9.98
C PHE A 246 -26.63 10.64 -10.91
N SER A 247 -25.40 10.83 -10.48
CA SER A 247 -24.20 10.60 -11.32
C SER A 247 -23.83 9.13 -11.53
N GLY A 248 -24.45 8.22 -10.78
CA GLY A 248 -24.09 6.79 -10.79
C GLY A 248 -22.72 6.49 -10.14
N VAL A 249 -22.01 7.51 -9.62
CA VAL A 249 -20.69 7.35 -8.99
C VAL A 249 -20.74 6.40 -7.80
N LEU A 250 -21.78 6.50 -6.95
CA LEU A 250 -21.91 5.62 -5.80
C LEU A 250 -22.26 4.19 -6.19
N VAL A 251 -23.07 4.01 -7.25
CA VAL A 251 -23.43 2.68 -7.75
C VAL A 251 -22.20 1.92 -8.23
N LYS A 252 -21.25 2.61 -8.87
CA LYS A 252 -19.97 2.01 -9.29
C LYS A 252 -19.07 1.58 -8.13
N ASN A 253 -19.33 2.09 -6.92
CA ASN A 253 -18.55 1.83 -5.72
C ASN A 253 -19.31 1.02 -4.66
N VAL A 254 -20.49 0.49 -5.01
CA VAL A 254 -21.31 -0.35 -4.12
C VAL A 254 -21.19 -1.80 -4.58
N GLY A 255 -21.19 -2.74 -3.64
CA GLY A 255 -21.16 -4.18 -3.90
C GLY A 255 -20.03 -4.89 -3.13
N PRO A 256 -19.94 -6.20 -3.22
CA PRO A 256 -18.95 -7.00 -2.49
C PRO A 256 -17.51 -6.67 -2.89
N ASP A 257 -17.27 -6.33 -4.17
CA ASP A 257 -15.93 -5.98 -4.69
C ASP A 257 -15.63 -4.49 -4.64
N LYS A 258 -16.54 -3.69 -4.08
CA LYS A 258 -16.39 -2.25 -3.93
C LYS A 258 -16.16 -1.89 -2.47
N TRP A 259 -15.53 -0.75 -2.23
CA TRP A 259 -15.25 -0.31 -0.88
C TRP A 259 -16.48 0.19 -0.09
N ILE A 260 -17.59 0.52 -0.78
CA ILE A 260 -18.89 0.80 -0.16
C ILE A 260 -19.74 -0.47 -0.22
N PRO A 261 -20.14 -1.04 0.92
CA PRO A 261 -21.05 -2.19 0.96
C PRO A 261 -22.40 -1.88 0.30
N ASP A 262 -23.10 -2.92 -0.12
CA ASP A 262 -24.44 -2.81 -0.67
C ASP A 262 -25.36 -2.01 0.25
N LYS A 263 -26.15 -1.10 -0.34
CA LYS A 263 -27.02 -0.12 0.38
C LYS A 263 -26.26 0.92 1.22
N GLY A 264 -24.92 0.85 1.32
CA GLY A 264 -24.11 1.85 2.04
C GLY A 264 -24.19 3.25 1.42
N HIS A 265 -24.50 3.35 0.12
CA HIS A 265 -24.66 4.64 -0.57
C HIS A 265 -25.74 5.52 0.05
N ILE A 266 -26.83 4.96 0.55
CA ILE A 266 -27.91 5.74 1.22
C ILE A 266 -27.37 6.37 2.52
N LEU A 267 -26.65 5.59 3.31
CA LEU A 267 -26.02 6.06 4.55
C LEU A 267 -24.95 7.12 4.27
N PHE A 268 -24.17 6.95 3.21
CA PHE A 268 -23.17 7.93 2.79
C PHE A 268 -23.80 9.27 2.41
N ILE A 269 -24.86 9.25 1.57
CA ILE A 269 -25.61 10.46 1.20
C ILE A 269 -26.23 11.12 2.44
N ALA A 270 -26.86 10.33 3.31
CA ALA A 270 -27.46 10.85 4.55
C ALA A 270 -26.40 11.47 5.46
N ALA A 271 -25.26 10.83 5.65
CA ALA A 271 -24.15 11.36 6.45
C ALA A 271 -23.61 12.67 5.87
N ALA A 272 -23.40 12.75 4.56
CA ALA A 272 -22.92 13.96 3.89
C ALA A 272 -23.87 15.14 4.09
N VAL A 273 -25.18 14.92 4.00
CA VAL A 273 -26.22 15.94 4.28
C VAL A 273 -26.16 16.34 5.76
N VAL A 274 -26.22 15.40 6.69
CA VAL A 274 -26.22 15.69 8.14
C VAL A 274 -24.98 16.49 8.53
N ILE A 275 -23.80 16.08 8.09
CA ILE A 275 -22.53 16.75 8.39
C ILE A 275 -22.56 18.19 7.86
N SER A 276 -23.06 18.41 6.65
CA SER A 276 -23.13 19.74 6.04
C SER A 276 -24.05 20.72 6.77
N PHE A 277 -25.05 20.21 7.50
CA PHE A 277 -25.96 21.02 8.30
C PHE A 277 -25.46 21.33 9.72
N ILE A 278 -24.43 20.64 10.22
CA ILE A 278 -23.88 20.87 11.56
C ILE A 278 -23.51 22.34 11.82
N PRO A 279 -22.83 23.08 10.92
CA PRO A 279 -22.51 24.49 11.13
C PRO A 279 -23.75 25.38 11.25
N LEU A 280 -24.81 25.06 10.50
CA LEU A 280 -26.08 25.81 10.54
C LEU A 280 -26.84 25.54 11.84
N LEU A 281 -26.97 24.28 12.24
CA LEU A 281 -27.59 23.88 13.51
C LEU A 281 -26.86 24.46 14.71
N GLY A 282 -25.52 24.43 14.71
CA GLY A 282 -24.69 25.02 15.76
C GLY A 282 -24.97 26.52 15.95
N LYS A 283 -25.25 27.25 14.86
CA LYS A 283 -25.62 28.67 14.94
C LYS A 283 -27.05 28.93 15.38
N LEU A 284 -27.99 28.08 14.99
CA LEU A 284 -29.37 28.16 15.42
C LEU A 284 -29.51 27.89 16.93
N ILE A 285 -28.81 26.88 17.42
CA ILE A 285 -28.78 26.50 18.84
C ILE A 285 -28.00 27.55 19.66
N GLY A 286 -26.88 28.08 19.13
CA GLY A 286 -26.02 29.05 19.78
C GLY A 286 -26.69 30.44 19.97
N LYS A 287 -27.67 30.82 19.15
CA LYS A 287 -28.42 32.06 19.30
C LYS A 287 -29.29 32.09 20.57
N LYS A 288 -29.70 30.93 21.10
CA LYS A 288 -30.57 30.85 22.31
C LYS A 288 -29.80 30.99 23.64
N LYS A 289 -28.46 31.00 23.64
CA LYS A 289 -27.59 31.05 24.84
C LYS A 289 -26.68 32.26 24.94
N ARG A 290 -26.95 33.31 24.17
CA ARG A 290 -26.07 34.52 24.14
C ARG A 290 -26.61 35.64 25.04
N SER A 291 -27.11 35.31 26.20
CA SER A 291 -27.27 36.24 27.31
C SER A 291 -26.53 35.69 28.49
N GLU A 292 -25.54 36.47 28.91
CA GLU A 292 -24.87 36.43 30.20
C GLU A 292 -23.60 35.61 30.37
N ILE A 293 -22.67 36.34 30.97
CA ILE A 293 -21.51 36.03 31.78
C ILE A 293 -20.20 35.89 30.95
N SER A 294 -19.49 37.02 30.91
CA SER A 294 -18.04 37.00 30.85
C SER A 294 -17.53 36.50 32.22
N GLU A 295 -17.53 35.18 32.45
CA GLU A 295 -16.76 34.60 33.56
C GLU A 295 -15.27 34.88 33.28
N GLU A 296 -14.64 35.67 34.15
CA GLU A 296 -13.18 35.74 34.27
C GLU A 296 -12.73 34.35 34.64
N ILE A 297 -12.25 33.58 33.64
CA ILE A 297 -11.70 32.26 33.86
C ILE A 297 -10.40 32.43 34.64
N SER A 298 -10.30 31.81 35.82
CA SER A 298 -9.09 31.86 36.64
C SER A 298 -7.88 31.27 35.92
N GLU A 299 -6.69 31.81 36.15
CA GLU A 299 -5.44 31.28 35.59
C GLU A 299 -5.25 29.79 35.94
N ASP A 300 -5.73 29.36 37.07
CA ASP A 300 -5.70 27.96 37.50
C ASP A 300 -6.58 27.07 36.62
N GLU A 301 -7.72 27.52 36.17
CA GLU A 301 -8.58 26.79 35.26
C GLU A 301 -7.93 26.59 33.87
N VAL A 302 -7.26 27.64 33.40
CA VAL A 302 -6.49 27.58 32.13
C VAL A 302 -5.34 26.58 32.26
N ARG A 303 -4.63 26.57 33.39
CA ARG A 303 -3.53 25.62 33.67
C ARG A 303 -4.04 24.17 33.71
N VAL A 304 -5.16 23.92 34.35
CA VAL A 304 -5.77 22.58 34.41
C VAL A 304 -6.14 22.08 33.02
N HIS A 305 -6.80 22.89 32.20
CA HIS A 305 -7.16 22.49 30.82
C HIS A 305 -5.94 22.27 29.97
N ARG A 306 -4.86 23.02 30.13
CA ARG A 306 -3.60 22.82 29.45
C ARG A 306 -2.97 21.48 29.84
N ASN A 307 -2.94 21.15 31.12
CA ASN A 307 -2.36 19.90 31.62
C ASN A 307 -3.19 18.68 31.13
N ILE A 308 -4.52 18.78 31.14
CA ILE A 308 -5.41 17.74 30.60
C ILE A 308 -5.10 17.52 29.11
N TRP A 309 -5.12 18.60 28.31
CA TRP A 309 -4.79 18.51 26.88
C TRP A 309 -3.42 17.83 26.66
N PHE A 310 -2.39 18.24 27.41
CA PHE A 310 -1.04 17.74 27.24
C PHE A 310 -0.93 16.24 27.55
N VAL A 311 -1.42 15.79 28.72
CA VAL A 311 -1.29 14.37 29.12
C VAL A 311 -2.15 13.46 28.24
N SER A 312 -3.33 13.92 27.81
CA SER A 312 -4.17 13.13 26.90
C SER A 312 -3.58 13.04 25.51
N SER A 313 -3.01 14.14 24.99
CA SER A 313 -2.33 14.16 23.69
C SER A 313 -1.06 13.30 23.70
N LEU A 314 -0.30 13.33 24.80
CA LEU A 314 0.89 12.52 24.97
C LEU A 314 0.56 11.02 25.01
N LEU A 315 -0.48 10.65 25.76
CA LEU A 315 -0.95 9.27 25.82
C LEU A 315 -1.42 8.80 24.43
N ALA A 316 -2.19 9.61 23.71
CA ALA A 316 -2.62 9.30 22.34
C ALA A 316 -1.42 9.10 21.40
N ALA A 317 -0.40 9.96 21.50
CA ALA A 317 0.81 9.85 20.68
C ALA A 317 1.58 8.54 20.95
N ILE A 318 1.67 8.11 22.21
CA ILE A 318 2.34 6.86 22.59
C ILE A 318 1.54 5.62 22.14
N ILE A 319 0.22 5.63 22.32
CA ILE A 319 -0.63 4.51 21.85
C ILE A 319 -0.50 4.37 20.34
N PHE A 320 -0.73 5.47 19.59
CA PHE A 320 -0.74 5.46 18.13
C PHE A 320 0.64 5.22 17.52
N GLY A 321 1.66 5.92 18.03
CA GLY A 321 2.98 5.96 17.41
C GLY A 321 3.97 4.92 17.94
N LEU A 322 3.70 4.31 19.10
CA LEU A 322 4.61 3.34 19.70
C LEU A 322 3.94 1.98 19.90
N LEU A 323 2.83 1.90 20.67
CA LEU A 323 2.24 0.61 21.01
C LEU A 323 1.64 -0.10 19.80
N LEU A 324 0.88 0.61 18.96
CA LEU A 324 0.24 0.00 17.79
C LEU A 324 1.28 -0.53 16.77
N PRO A 325 2.29 0.22 16.35
CA PRO A 325 3.33 -0.31 15.46
C PRO A 325 4.15 -1.44 16.10
N LEU A 326 4.51 -1.32 17.38
CA LEU A 326 5.26 -2.36 18.07
C LEU A 326 4.48 -3.66 18.22
N SER A 327 3.15 -3.60 18.37
CA SER A 327 2.32 -4.81 18.45
C SER A 327 2.36 -5.67 17.18
N ILE A 328 2.76 -5.08 16.07
CA ILE A 328 2.96 -5.78 14.79
C ILE A 328 4.42 -6.26 14.71
N VAL A 329 5.34 -5.32 14.79
CA VAL A 329 6.77 -5.58 14.56
C VAL A 329 7.36 -6.55 15.58
N SER A 330 6.86 -6.58 16.82
CA SER A 330 7.40 -7.46 17.88
C SER A 330 7.03 -8.93 17.74
N SER A 331 6.09 -9.28 16.85
CA SER A 331 5.72 -10.69 16.59
C SER A 331 6.77 -11.41 15.73
N SER A 332 7.26 -10.78 14.69
CA SER A 332 8.25 -11.32 13.74
C SER A 332 9.16 -10.19 13.25
N PRO A 333 10.10 -9.71 14.09
CA PRO A 333 10.90 -8.52 13.74
C PRO A 333 11.73 -8.68 12.48
N GLU A 334 12.23 -9.87 12.22
CA GLU A 334 13.06 -10.23 11.05
C GLU A 334 12.33 -9.99 9.73
N GLU A 335 11.04 -10.25 9.68
CA GLU A 335 10.22 -10.06 8.47
C GLU A 335 10.02 -8.57 8.10
N PHE A 336 10.23 -7.65 9.05
CA PHE A 336 10.11 -6.20 8.82
C PHE A 336 11.44 -5.52 8.47
N VAL A 337 12.50 -6.27 8.27
CA VAL A 337 13.77 -5.73 7.79
C VAL A 337 13.63 -5.46 6.30
N ASP A 338 13.84 -4.21 5.90
CA ASP A 338 13.88 -3.83 4.48
C ASP A 338 15.34 -3.66 4.08
N PHE A 339 15.89 -4.73 3.54
CA PHE A 339 17.30 -4.77 3.12
C PHE A 339 17.58 -3.74 2.01
N GLY A 340 16.58 -3.47 1.13
CA GLY A 340 16.67 -2.55 0.02
C GLY A 340 16.80 -1.10 0.39
N ALA A 341 16.01 -0.70 1.34
CA ALA A 341 16.06 0.66 1.87
C ALA A 341 17.06 0.78 3.03
N GLY A 342 17.67 -0.33 3.49
CA GLY A 342 18.47 -0.37 4.71
C GLY A 342 17.65 0.04 5.94
N THR A 343 16.34 -0.23 5.93
CA THR A 343 15.44 0.24 6.97
C THR A 343 15.20 -0.88 7.97
N MET A 344 15.50 -0.62 9.23
CA MET A 344 15.28 -1.58 10.32
C MET A 344 13.82 -1.49 10.82
N PRO A 345 13.26 -2.59 11.38
CA PRO A 345 11.88 -2.62 11.89
C PRO A 345 11.53 -1.48 12.82
N LEU A 346 12.46 -1.09 13.70
CA LEU A 346 12.28 0.03 14.62
C LEU A 346 12.28 1.41 13.95
N ASP A 347 12.83 1.55 12.74
CA ASP A 347 12.78 2.81 12.01
C ASP A 347 11.35 3.17 11.62
N HIS A 348 10.55 2.18 11.21
CA HIS A 348 9.11 2.35 10.98
C HIS A 348 8.38 2.77 12.26
N VAL A 349 8.68 2.13 13.39
CA VAL A 349 8.08 2.46 14.70
C VAL A 349 8.44 3.88 15.12
N PHE A 350 9.72 4.27 15.06
CA PHE A 350 10.14 5.61 15.44
C PHE A 350 9.58 6.69 14.50
N ARG A 351 9.47 6.39 13.21
CA ARG A 351 8.81 7.28 12.25
C ARG A 351 7.33 7.49 12.58
N MET A 352 6.62 6.43 12.94
CA MET A 352 5.22 6.53 13.39
C MET A 352 5.09 7.32 14.69
N LEU A 353 6.03 7.16 15.63
CA LEU A 353 6.06 7.95 16.86
C LEU A 353 6.28 9.46 16.58
N GLU A 354 7.15 9.80 15.64
CA GLU A 354 7.40 11.18 15.20
C GLU A 354 6.15 11.78 14.54
N VAL A 355 5.49 11.02 13.66
CA VAL A 355 4.22 11.44 13.03
C VAL A 355 3.12 11.63 14.09
N ALA A 356 2.99 10.72 15.05
CA ALA A 356 2.03 10.81 16.14
C ALA A 356 2.30 12.02 17.03
N ALA A 357 3.57 12.27 17.36
CA ALA A 357 3.97 13.50 18.06
C ALA A 357 3.61 14.75 17.24
N GLY A 358 3.77 14.70 15.94
CA GLY A 358 3.34 15.75 15.01
C GLY A 358 1.84 16.03 15.08
N ILE A 359 1.03 15.00 15.02
CA ILE A 359 -0.45 15.11 15.05
C ILE A 359 -0.92 15.58 16.44
N PHE A 360 -0.60 14.80 17.48
CA PHE A 360 -1.20 14.95 18.80
C PHE A 360 -0.54 16.02 19.67
N LEU A 361 0.77 16.32 19.48
CA LEU A 361 1.47 17.34 20.28
C LEU A 361 1.73 18.61 19.48
N PHE A 362 2.36 18.52 18.31
CA PHE A 362 2.75 19.73 17.57
C PHE A 362 1.53 20.44 16.96
N TRP A 363 0.81 19.83 16.04
CA TRP A 363 -0.33 20.48 15.36
C TRP A 363 -1.51 20.73 16.28
N SER A 364 -1.84 19.77 17.14
CA SER A 364 -2.83 19.98 18.21
C SER A 364 -2.41 21.08 19.16
N GLY A 365 -1.10 21.21 19.45
CA GLY A 365 -0.52 22.29 20.22
C GLY A 365 -0.62 23.65 19.56
N VAL A 366 -0.35 23.73 18.26
CA VAL A 366 -0.55 24.96 17.47
C VAL A 366 -2.01 25.41 17.55
N VAL A 367 -2.96 24.50 17.39
CA VAL A 367 -4.40 24.78 17.52
C VAL A 367 -4.73 25.22 18.96
N TYR A 368 -4.20 24.51 19.97
CA TYR A 368 -4.43 24.87 21.37
C TYR A 368 -3.90 26.25 21.73
N LEU A 369 -2.69 26.60 21.31
CA LEU A 369 -2.06 27.88 21.61
C LEU A 369 -2.78 29.06 20.93
N THR A 370 -3.29 28.82 19.72
CA THR A 370 -4.01 29.87 18.96
C THR A 370 -5.48 29.98 19.34
N ALA A 371 -6.07 28.98 20.01
CA ALA A 371 -7.47 29.00 20.44
C ALA A 371 -7.75 30.00 21.55
N ASP A 372 -8.97 30.54 21.56
CA ASP A 372 -9.49 31.31 22.71
C ASP A 372 -9.79 30.38 23.91
N HIS A 373 -10.18 30.93 25.05
CA HIS A 373 -10.44 30.17 26.27
C HIS A 373 -11.52 29.09 26.07
N LYS A 374 -12.56 29.37 25.30
CA LYS A 374 -13.62 28.39 24.97
C LYS A 374 -13.08 27.29 24.08
N GLY A 375 -12.28 27.63 23.08
CA GLY A 375 -11.60 26.69 22.21
C GLY A 375 -10.64 25.75 22.98
N LYS A 376 -9.85 26.32 23.92
CA LYS A 376 -8.95 25.52 24.79
C LYS A 376 -9.72 24.51 25.65
N LYS A 377 -10.87 24.93 26.20
CA LYS A 377 -11.76 24.03 26.97
C LYS A 377 -12.35 22.94 26.11
N ILE A 378 -12.82 23.23 24.91
CA ILE A 378 -13.35 22.25 23.95
C ILE A 378 -12.23 21.28 23.54
N LEU A 379 -11.06 21.80 23.20
CA LEU A 379 -9.94 20.97 22.76
C LEU A 379 -9.46 20.02 23.87
N SER A 380 -9.42 20.48 25.13
CA SER A 380 -9.12 19.62 26.29
C SER A 380 -10.16 18.52 26.50
N LEU A 381 -11.43 18.78 26.18
CA LEU A 381 -12.49 17.77 26.24
C LEU A 381 -12.35 16.74 25.10
N VAL A 382 -12.08 17.19 23.88
CA VAL A 382 -11.92 16.32 22.71
C VAL A 382 -10.72 15.40 22.90
N THR A 383 -9.56 15.96 23.31
CA THR A 383 -8.34 15.16 23.47
C THR A 383 -8.44 14.11 24.58
N VAL A 384 -9.23 14.38 25.64
CA VAL A 384 -9.51 13.40 26.71
C VAL A 384 -10.24 12.18 26.19
N MET A 385 -11.06 12.30 25.16
CA MET A 385 -11.86 11.17 24.65
C MET A 385 -11.05 10.25 23.74
N ILE A 386 -9.97 10.74 23.14
CA ILE A 386 -9.20 9.99 22.14
C ILE A 386 -8.52 8.73 22.72
N PRO A 387 -7.64 8.80 23.74
CA PRO A 387 -6.93 7.62 24.23
C PRO A 387 -7.82 6.47 24.73
N PRO A 388 -8.91 6.71 25.50
CA PRO A 388 -9.79 5.63 25.93
C PRO A 388 -10.53 4.96 24.79
N VAL A 389 -10.93 5.72 23.75
CA VAL A 389 -11.56 5.16 22.55
C VAL A 389 -10.55 4.26 21.82
N MET A 390 -9.32 4.75 21.60
CA MET A 390 -8.26 3.95 20.98
C MET A 390 -7.99 2.66 21.75
N LEU A 391 -7.92 2.71 23.09
CA LEU A 391 -7.69 1.53 23.92
C LEU A 391 -8.87 0.55 23.87
N VAL A 392 -10.10 1.03 23.90
CA VAL A 392 -11.29 0.18 23.78
C VAL A 392 -11.31 -0.51 22.42
N ASP A 393 -11.12 0.24 21.34
CA ASP A 393 -11.15 -0.32 19.99
C ASP A 393 -9.99 -1.29 19.73
N TYR A 394 -8.79 -0.98 20.22
CA TYR A 394 -7.63 -1.84 20.05
C TYR A 394 -7.64 -3.08 20.98
N MET A 395 -7.86 -2.91 22.29
CA MET A 395 -7.69 -4.00 23.25
C MET A 395 -8.93 -4.88 23.43
N ILE A 396 -10.14 -4.32 23.32
CA ILE A 396 -11.39 -5.03 23.55
C ILE A 396 -12.00 -5.52 22.25
N PHE A 397 -11.96 -4.69 21.22
CA PHE A 397 -12.55 -4.97 19.91
C PHE A 397 -11.52 -5.29 18.82
N GLY A 398 -10.24 -5.35 19.17
CA GLY A 398 -9.15 -5.72 18.28
C GLY A 398 -9.21 -7.20 17.91
N LYS A 399 -9.98 -7.55 16.87
CA LYS A 399 -10.02 -8.91 16.33
C LYS A 399 -8.86 -9.08 15.34
N THR A 400 -8.26 -10.27 15.34
CA THR A 400 -7.36 -10.74 14.28
C THR A 400 -8.17 -11.49 13.24
N PHE A 401 -7.73 -11.45 11.99
CA PHE A 401 -8.38 -12.08 10.83
C PHE A 401 -7.33 -12.94 10.10
N GLY A 402 -6.99 -14.07 10.72
CA GLY A 402 -5.87 -14.90 10.28
C GLY A 402 -4.51 -14.27 10.60
N THR A 403 -3.49 -14.65 9.83
CA THR A 403 -2.15 -14.07 9.91
C THR A 403 -2.13 -12.67 9.29
N LEU A 404 -1.20 -11.84 9.72
CA LEU A 404 -0.96 -10.51 9.19
C LEU A 404 0.39 -10.51 8.49
N SER A 405 0.41 -10.27 7.19
CA SER A 405 1.65 -10.21 6.41
C SER A 405 2.48 -8.96 6.75
N THR A 406 3.70 -8.89 6.25
CA THR A 406 4.59 -7.73 6.38
C THR A 406 4.05 -6.46 5.72
N ASP A 407 3.17 -6.63 4.74
CA ASP A 407 2.40 -5.56 4.10
C ASP A 407 1.10 -5.21 4.82
N LEU A 408 0.91 -5.76 6.03
CA LEU A 408 -0.24 -5.55 6.88
C LEU A 408 -1.55 -6.03 6.24
N LEU A 409 -1.48 -7.10 5.44
CA LEU A 409 -2.62 -7.77 4.86
C LEU A 409 -3.07 -8.92 5.76
N TYR A 410 -4.36 -9.01 6.03
CA TYR A 410 -4.93 -10.16 6.72
C TYR A 410 -5.18 -11.30 5.74
N SER A 411 -4.77 -12.51 6.09
CA SER A 411 -5.02 -13.72 5.28
C SER A 411 -6.51 -14.06 5.19
N GLU A 412 -7.29 -13.70 6.22
CA GLU A 412 -8.75 -13.79 6.19
C GLU A 412 -9.38 -12.43 5.93
N GLY A 413 -10.49 -12.39 5.21
CA GLY A 413 -11.23 -11.14 4.94
C GLY A 413 -11.76 -10.49 6.23
N MET A 414 -11.56 -9.18 6.39
CA MET A 414 -12.01 -8.45 7.57
C MET A 414 -13.54 -8.32 7.61
N TYR A 415 -14.17 -8.99 8.55
CA TYR A 415 -15.61 -8.97 8.76
C TYR A 415 -16.00 -8.80 10.24
N PHE A 416 -16.96 -7.93 10.51
CA PHE A 416 -17.53 -7.72 11.83
C PHE A 416 -19.04 -7.93 11.79
N SER A 417 -19.56 -8.82 12.65
CA SER A 417 -20.99 -9.00 12.78
C SER A 417 -21.70 -7.72 13.25
N ALA A 418 -22.95 -7.53 12.86
CA ALA A 418 -23.75 -6.37 13.26
C ALA A 418 -23.84 -6.21 14.79
N GLY A 419 -23.96 -7.34 15.52
CA GLY A 419 -23.99 -7.32 16.98
C GLY A 419 -22.68 -6.79 17.59
N TRP A 420 -21.55 -7.18 17.03
CA TRP A 420 -20.22 -6.69 17.46
C TRP A 420 -20.03 -5.20 17.20
N GLN A 421 -20.50 -4.70 16.04
CA GLN A 421 -20.48 -3.28 15.71
C GLN A 421 -21.37 -2.45 16.65
N ILE A 422 -22.58 -2.91 16.95
CA ILE A 422 -23.49 -2.23 17.89
C ILE A 422 -22.88 -2.20 19.30
N LEU A 423 -22.31 -3.31 19.76
CA LEU A 423 -21.65 -3.39 21.07
C LEU A 423 -20.46 -2.42 21.15
N ASN A 424 -19.66 -2.34 20.11
CA ASN A 424 -18.55 -1.40 20.03
C ASN A 424 -19.01 0.06 20.11
N ILE A 425 -19.99 0.46 19.27
CA ILE A 425 -20.55 1.83 19.30
C ILE A 425 -21.10 2.16 20.69
N ALA A 426 -21.83 1.23 21.31
CA ALA A 426 -22.37 1.42 22.66
C ALA A 426 -21.22 1.61 23.67
N SER A 427 -20.16 0.80 23.61
CA SER A 427 -18.99 0.90 24.49
C SER A 427 -18.27 2.23 24.33
N VAL A 428 -18.07 2.71 23.08
CA VAL A 428 -17.49 4.02 22.79
C VAL A 428 -18.37 5.16 23.35
N CYS A 429 -19.68 5.07 23.18
CA CYS A 429 -20.62 6.06 23.77
C CYS A 429 -20.56 6.07 25.30
N VAL A 430 -20.56 4.92 25.94
CA VAL A 430 -20.42 4.81 27.41
C VAL A 430 -19.10 5.41 27.87
N MET A 431 -18.00 5.06 27.20
CA MET A 431 -16.68 5.61 27.52
C MET A 431 -16.65 7.14 27.37
N ALA A 432 -17.25 7.67 26.29
CA ALA A 432 -17.35 9.11 26.09
C ALA A 432 -18.13 9.79 27.22
N VAL A 433 -19.25 9.20 27.68
CA VAL A 433 -20.03 9.73 28.83
C VAL A 433 -19.20 9.72 30.11
N ILE A 434 -18.47 8.63 30.38
CA ILE A 434 -17.56 8.50 31.54
C ILE A 434 -16.49 9.60 31.47
N CYS A 435 -15.83 9.76 30.33
CA CYS A 435 -14.80 10.77 30.12
C CYS A 435 -15.34 12.19 30.37
N ILE A 436 -16.54 12.52 29.86
CA ILE A 436 -17.18 13.82 30.07
C ILE A 436 -17.50 14.02 31.56
N TRP A 437 -18.00 12.98 32.24
CA TRP A 437 -18.31 13.04 33.66
C TRP A 437 -17.07 13.27 34.51
N VAL A 438 -16.00 12.48 34.31
CA VAL A 438 -14.71 12.62 34.99
C VAL A 438 -14.07 13.98 34.69
N TRP A 439 -14.08 14.43 33.44
CA TRP A 439 -13.57 15.75 33.04
C TRP A 439 -14.30 16.91 33.74
N LYS A 440 -15.62 16.78 33.98
CA LYS A 440 -16.39 17.79 34.73
C LYS A 440 -16.10 17.78 36.22
N LYS A 441 -16.03 16.59 36.84
CA LYS A 441 -16.02 16.47 38.32
C LYS A 441 -14.65 16.13 38.93
N HIS A 442 -13.78 15.42 38.19
CA HIS A 442 -12.57 14.81 38.77
C HIS A 442 -11.31 15.10 37.93
N ARG A 443 -11.10 16.34 37.53
CA ARG A 443 -10.03 16.77 36.62
C ARG A 443 -8.61 16.37 37.06
N ARG A 444 -8.31 16.44 38.37
CA ARG A 444 -7.00 16.06 38.91
C ARG A 444 -6.76 14.54 38.83
N LEU A 445 -7.81 13.77 39.15
CA LEU A 445 -7.75 12.31 39.01
C LEU A 445 -7.52 11.89 37.56
N LEU A 446 -8.15 12.58 36.63
CA LEU A 446 -7.98 12.33 35.20
C LEU A 446 -6.53 12.60 34.73
N ILE A 447 -5.93 13.73 35.15
CA ILE A 447 -4.53 14.04 34.84
C ILE A 447 -3.61 12.94 35.41
N PHE A 448 -3.84 12.52 36.68
CA PHE A 448 -3.05 11.47 37.31
C PHE A 448 -3.20 10.11 36.60
N ALA A 449 -4.44 9.70 36.32
CA ALA A 449 -4.72 8.44 35.62
C ALA A 449 -4.04 8.40 34.24
N TYR A 450 -4.14 9.48 33.46
CA TYR A 450 -3.50 9.53 32.13
C TYR A 450 -1.97 9.58 32.21
N ALA A 451 -1.41 10.23 33.22
CA ALA A 451 0.02 10.21 33.43
C ALA A 451 0.53 8.79 33.79
N VAL A 452 -0.21 8.06 34.64
CA VAL A 452 0.09 6.66 34.96
C VAL A 452 -0.03 5.76 33.76
N LEU A 453 -1.12 5.88 32.96
CA LEU A 453 -1.30 5.13 31.73
C LEU A 453 -0.19 5.43 30.71
N THR A 454 0.23 6.72 30.60
CA THR A 454 1.34 7.12 29.73
C THR A 454 2.65 6.45 30.17
N ALA A 455 2.94 6.43 31.45
CA ALA A 455 4.13 5.76 31.98
C ALA A 455 4.08 4.25 31.75
N ALA A 456 2.92 3.62 32.01
CA ALA A 456 2.74 2.19 31.73
C ALA A 456 2.90 1.86 30.24
N ALA A 457 2.28 2.64 29.36
CA ALA A 457 2.40 2.47 27.91
C ALA A 457 3.86 2.65 27.42
N ALA A 458 4.58 3.62 27.99
CA ALA A 458 6.00 3.84 27.67
C ALA A 458 6.88 2.68 28.14
N VAL A 459 6.61 2.11 29.32
CA VAL A 459 7.33 0.91 29.83
C VAL A 459 7.06 -0.30 28.95
N LEU A 460 5.80 -0.55 28.58
CA LEU A 460 5.45 -1.64 27.66
C LEU A 460 6.16 -1.47 26.31
N GLY A 461 6.07 -0.28 25.72
CA GLY A 461 6.77 0.00 24.45
C GLY A 461 8.29 -0.17 24.56
N PHE A 462 8.90 0.24 25.67
CA PHE A 462 10.33 0.02 25.88
C PHE A 462 10.69 -1.46 25.97
N THR A 463 9.87 -2.27 26.69
CA THR A 463 10.10 -3.73 26.76
C THR A 463 10.00 -4.40 25.39
N ASP A 464 9.06 -3.97 24.55
CA ASP A 464 8.91 -4.51 23.19
C ASP A 464 10.06 -4.06 22.26
N VAL A 465 10.55 -2.82 22.39
CA VAL A 465 11.77 -2.37 21.69
C VAL A 465 12.97 -3.25 22.05
N VAL A 466 13.14 -3.60 23.33
CA VAL A 466 14.22 -4.49 23.76
C VAL A 466 14.04 -5.89 23.15
N ARG A 467 12.83 -6.43 23.14
CA ARG A 467 12.53 -7.74 22.52
C ARG A 467 12.85 -7.76 21.04
N VAL A 468 12.45 -6.72 20.29
CA VAL A 468 12.75 -6.58 18.86
C VAL A 468 14.26 -6.59 18.62
N ASN A 469 15.02 -5.78 19.40
CA ASN A 469 16.47 -5.76 19.27
C ASN A 469 17.12 -7.11 19.62
N ASP A 470 16.62 -7.81 20.68
CA ASP A 470 17.14 -9.11 21.07
C ASP A 470 16.84 -10.18 20.01
N ALA A 471 15.67 -10.15 19.37
CA ALA A 471 15.32 -11.05 18.28
C ALA A 471 16.21 -10.83 17.05
N LEU A 472 16.36 -9.58 16.61
CA LEU A 472 17.27 -9.22 15.50
C LEU A 472 18.74 -9.56 15.77
N ALA A 473 19.20 -9.46 17.02
CA ALA A 473 20.54 -9.86 17.40
C ALA A 473 20.75 -11.39 17.34
N LYS A 474 19.71 -12.17 17.62
CA LYS A 474 19.75 -13.64 17.54
C LYS A 474 19.64 -14.16 16.13
N SER A 475 18.84 -13.52 15.27
CA SER A 475 18.71 -13.86 13.85
C SER A 475 19.95 -13.51 13.02
N GLY A 476 20.94 -12.82 13.60
CA GLY A 476 22.16 -12.41 12.90
C GLY A 476 21.98 -11.22 11.94
N VAL A 477 20.77 -10.79 11.70
CA VAL A 477 20.43 -9.69 10.77
C VAL A 477 21.06 -8.36 11.18
N GLY A 478 21.31 -8.13 12.48
CA GLY A 478 21.91 -6.90 12.99
C GLY A 478 23.40 -6.70 12.66
N ASN A 479 24.10 -7.72 12.15
CA ASN A 479 25.52 -7.68 11.78
C ASN A 479 25.76 -7.54 10.27
N ALA A 480 24.71 -7.40 9.49
CA ALA A 480 24.78 -7.33 8.04
C ALA A 480 25.19 -5.93 7.54
N GLY A 481 26.45 -5.61 7.74
CA GLY A 481 27.13 -4.70 6.82
C GLY A 481 27.29 -5.42 5.49
N THR A 482 26.57 -4.97 4.45
CA THR A 482 26.54 -5.60 3.11
C THR A 482 26.30 -7.12 3.19
N LEU A 483 25.02 -7.54 3.25
CA LEU A 483 24.67 -8.90 2.94
C LEU A 483 25.15 -9.16 1.51
N SER A 484 26.14 -10.06 1.36
CA SER A 484 26.32 -10.73 0.08
C SER A 484 25.01 -11.48 -0.14
N VAL A 485 24.28 -11.13 -1.19
CA VAL A 485 23.10 -11.91 -1.57
C VAL A 485 23.57 -13.36 -1.68
N GLU A 486 22.96 -14.24 -0.91
CA GLU A 486 23.22 -15.66 -1.07
C GLU A 486 22.89 -16.05 -2.51
N GLN A 487 23.68 -16.92 -3.10
CA GLN A 487 23.43 -17.46 -4.42
C GLN A 487 22.86 -18.88 -4.25
N PRO A 488 21.56 -18.99 -4.01
CA PRO A 488 20.96 -20.26 -3.61
C PRO A 488 20.80 -21.24 -4.76
N LEU A 489 20.77 -20.78 -6.01
CA LEU A 489 20.58 -21.62 -7.18
C LEU A 489 21.91 -22.23 -7.58
N VAL A 490 22.30 -23.33 -6.93
CA VAL A 490 23.58 -24.00 -7.18
C VAL A 490 23.47 -24.94 -8.38
N LEU A 491 24.36 -24.77 -9.36
CA LEU A 491 24.46 -25.64 -10.55
C LEU A 491 25.87 -26.19 -10.71
N SER A 492 25.99 -27.45 -11.12
CA SER A 492 27.27 -28.10 -11.37
C SER A 492 27.79 -27.85 -12.79
N ARG A 493 29.10 -27.57 -12.91
CA ARG A 493 29.79 -27.50 -14.21
C ARG A 493 30.06 -28.89 -14.81
N THR A 494 30.08 -29.95 -14.01
CA THR A 494 30.55 -31.28 -14.42
C THR A 494 29.48 -32.35 -14.27
N GLY A 495 28.59 -32.23 -13.30
CA GLY A 495 27.48 -33.13 -13.09
C GLY A 495 26.24 -32.68 -13.88
N LYS A 496 25.20 -33.49 -13.91
CA LYS A 496 23.91 -33.13 -14.48
C LYS A 496 23.13 -32.25 -13.54
N ASN A 497 22.46 -31.26 -14.07
CA ASN A 497 21.58 -30.39 -13.30
C ASN A 497 20.11 -30.61 -13.70
N VAL A 498 19.22 -30.52 -12.74
CA VAL A 498 17.77 -30.49 -12.97
C VAL A 498 17.17 -29.23 -12.38
N VAL A 499 16.43 -28.49 -13.17
CA VAL A 499 15.71 -27.29 -12.73
C VAL A 499 14.24 -27.46 -13.04
N VAL A 500 13.41 -27.40 -12.03
CA VAL A 500 11.94 -27.38 -12.14
C VAL A 500 11.47 -26.03 -11.63
N ILE A 501 10.90 -25.22 -12.52
CA ILE A 501 10.32 -23.92 -12.19
C ILE A 501 8.82 -23.97 -12.41
N MET A 502 8.07 -23.92 -11.35
CA MET A 502 6.63 -23.64 -11.40
C MET A 502 6.43 -22.14 -11.60
N LEU A 503 5.77 -21.76 -12.69
CA LEU A 503 5.27 -20.43 -12.97
C LEU A 503 3.78 -20.40 -12.66
N ASP A 504 3.44 -20.00 -11.46
CA ASP A 504 2.09 -20.06 -10.95
C ASP A 504 1.11 -19.37 -11.92
N ARG A 505 0.08 -20.13 -12.36
CA ARG A 505 -1.00 -19.62 -13.20
C ARG A 505 -0.58 -19.20 -14.62
N ALA A 506 0.59 -19.62 -15.11
CA ALA A 506 1.01 -19.31 -16.47
C ALA A 506 0.14 -20.01 -17.51
N VAL A 507 -0.22 -19.29 -18.56
CA VAL A 507 -1.15 -19.76 -19.60
C VAL A 507 -0.36 -20.34 -20.77
N GLY A 508 -0.44 -21.65 -20.99
CA GLY A 508 0.23 -22.34 -22.09
C GLY A 508 -0.14 -21.74 -23.47
N ALA A 509 -1.41 -21.45 -23.70
CA ALA A 509 -1.93 -20.89 -24.94
C ALA A 509 -1.25 -19.59 -25.41
N LEU A 510 -0.65 -18.81 -24.50
CA LEU A 510 0.03 -17.56 -24.84
C LEU A 510 1.43 -17.76 -25.44
N VAL A 511 2.06 -18.92 -25.26
CA VAL A 511 3.45 -19.18 -25.68
C VAL A 511 3.70 -18.87 -27.15
N PRO A 512 2.92 -19.39 -28.13
CA PRO A 512 3.16 -19.11 -29.55
C PRO A 512 3.12 -17.63 -29.88
N TYR A 513 2.20 -16.90 -29.26
CA TYR A 513 2.01 -15.47 -29.53
C TYR A 513 3.12 -14.62 -28.91
N ILE A 514 3.60 -14.97 -27.71
CA ILE A 514 4.75 -14.34 -27.04
C ILE A 514 6.01 -14.49 -27.92
N LEU A 515 6.28 -15.68 -28.41
CA LEU A 515 7.44 -15.97 -29.26
C LEU A 515 7.31 -15.31 -30.64
N GLU A 516 6.12 -15.13 -31.18
CA GLU A 516 5.90 -14.39 -32.43
C GLU A 516 6.09 -12.88 -32.26
N GLU A 517 5.69 -12.32 -31.10
CA GLU A 517 5.91 -10.88 -30.82
C GLU A 517 7.39 -10.57 -30.59
N ARG A 518 8.14 -11.52 -30.00
CA ARG A 518 9.53 -11.34 -29.60
C ARG A 518 10.42 -12.42 -30.23
N PRO A 519 10.94 -12.20 -31.44
CA PRO A 519 11.79 -13.20 -32.13
C PRO A 519 13.04 -13.59 -31.35
N GLU A 520 13.59 -12.71 -30.51
CA GLU A 520 14.69 -13.02 -29.61
C GLU A 520 14.35 -14.07 -28.57
N LEU A 521 13.09 -14.14 -28.12
CA LEU A 521 12.62 -15.21 -27.24
C LEU A 521 12.48 -16.52 -28.01
N ALA A 522 12.00 -16.47 -29.25
CA ALA A 522 11.92 -17.65 -30.08
C ALA A 522 13.30 -18.32 -30.32
N GLU A 523 14.38 -17.53 -30.41
CA GLU A 523 15.75 -18.04 -30.48
C GLU A 523 16.19 -18.63 -29.13
N GLY A 524 15.90 -17.94 -28.01
CA GLY A 524 16.32 -18.38 -26.67
C GLY A 524 15.61 -19.64 -26.18
N PHE A 525 14.37 -19.87 -26.63
CA PHE A 525 13.59 -21.06 -26.30
C PHE A 525 13.65 -22.16 -27.40
N SER A 526 14.52 -22.04 -28.38
CA SER A 526 14.61 -22.98 -29.52
C SER A 526 14.88 -24.41 -29.08
N ASP A 527 15.62 -24.63 -28.01
CA ASP A 527 16.01 -25.94 -27.49
C ASP A 527 14.93 -26.63 -26.64
N PHE A 528 13.77 -25.95 -26.44
CA PHE A 528 12.67 -26.49 -25.67
C PHE A 528 11.68 -27.31 -26.55
N THR A 529 11.07 -28.32 -25.93
CA THR A 529 9.85 -28.94 -26.40
C THR A 529 8.68 -28.37 -25.65
N TYR A 530 7.75 -27.75 -26.35
CA TYR A 530 6.49 -27.22 -25.80
C TYR A 530 5.36 -28.22 -25.99
N TYR A 531 4.59 -28.46 -24.93
CA TYR A 531 3.46 -29.39 -24.90
C TYR A 531 2.15 -28.62 -24.71
N PRO A 532 1.48 -28.16 -25.79
CA PRO A 532 0.23 -27.42 -25.69
C PRO A 532 -0.91 -28.23 -25.09
N GLU A 533 -0.95 -29.57 -25.34
CA GLU A 533 -1.98 -30.48 -24.85
C GLU A 533 -1.72 -30.92 -23.41
N THR A 534 -1.47 -29.95 -22.48
CA THR A 534 -1.15 -30.24 -21.08
C THR A 534 -2.27 -29.78 -20.16
N ILE A 535 -2.69 -30.67 -19.25
CA ILE A 535 -3.71 -30.38 -18.24
C ILE A 535 -3.20 -30.46 -16.80
N SER A 536 -3.88 -29.76 -15.91
CA SER A 536 -3.91 -29.93 -14.46
C SER A 536 -5.18 -30.66 -14.04
N PHE A 537 -5.16 -31.37 -12.91
CA PHE A 537 -6.34 -32.00 -12.32
C PHE A 537 -7.18 -31.08 -11.44
N GLY A 538 -6.84 -29.80 -11.37
CA GLY A 538 -7.62 -28.79 -10.68
C GLY A 538 -7.29 -27.37 -11.15
N ALA A 539 -8.17 -26.44 -10.85
CA ALA A 539 -8.10 -25.04 -11.35
C ALA A 539 -7.37 -24.08 -10.39
N HIS A 540 -6.78 -24.56 -9.31
CA HIS A 540 -6.17 -23.75 -8.27
C HIS A 540 -4.93 -24.42 -7.69
N THR A 541 -3.99 -23.61 -7.19
CA THR A 541 -2.69 -24.07 -6.67
C THR A 541 -2.79 -25.12 -5.58
N ASN A 542 -3.83 -25.09 -4.74
CA ASN A 542 -4.03 -26.08 -3.67
C ASN A 542 -4.30 -27.52 -4.23
N PHE A 543 -4.77 -27.61 -5.46
CA PHE A 543 -4.99 -28.87 -6.17
C PHE A 543 -3.82 -29.17 -7.12
N GLY A 544 -3.37 -28.19 -7.91
CA GLY A 544 -2.34 -28.40 -8.93
C GLY A 544 -0.92 -28.57 -8.40
N ALA A 545 -0.51 -27.82 -7.39
CA ALA A 545 0.85 -27.91 -6.88
C ALA A 545 1.21 -29.30 -6.31
N PRO A 546 0.35 -30.00 -5.53
CA PRO A 546 0.68 -31.35 -5.06
C PRO A 546 0.95 -32.35 -6.18
N GLU A 547 0.16 -32.34 -7.25
CA GLU A 547 0.37 -33.25 -8.37
C GLU A 547 1.59 -32.87 -9.23
N LEU A 548 1.87 -31.55 -9.37
CA LEU A 548 3.03 -31.07 -10.10
C LEU A 548 4.34 -31.54 -9.45
N PHE A 549 4.44 -31.45 -8.13
CA PHE A 549 5.65 -31.84 -7.40
C PHE A 549 5.68 -33.28 -6.97
N GLY A 550 4.52 -33.93 -6.79
CA GLY A 550 4.35 -35.27 -6.25
C GLY A 550 3.92 -36.36 -7.24
N GLY A 551 3.43 -35.95 -8.40
CA GLY A 551 2.93 -36.84 -9.43
C GLY A 551 1.53 -37.41 -9.18
N TYR A 552 1.16 -38.47 -9.88
CA TYR A 552 -0.18 -39.04 -9.89
C TYR A 552 -0.71 -39.53 -8.54
N GLU A 553 0.13 -39.75 -7.57
CA GLU A 553 -0.29 -40.12 -6.21
C GLU A 553 -0.83 -38.94 -5.42
N TYR A 554 -0.70 -37.71 -5.95
CA TYR A 554 -1.09 -36.48 -5.31
C TYR A 554 -2.10 -35.66 -6.14
N THR A 555 -2.75 -36.28 -7.14
CA THR A 555 -3.95 -35.70 -7.76
C THR A 555 -5.05 -35.55 -6.70
N PRO A 556 -6.01 -34.62 -6.86
CA PRO A 556 -7.08 -34.40 -5.88
C PRO A 556 -7.83 -35.70 -5.51
N GLU A 557 -8.15 -36.54 -6.49
CA GLU A 557 -8.77 -37.85 -6.26
C GLU A 557 -7.87 -38.80 -5.45
N SER A 558 -6.59 -38.92 -5.83
CA SER A 558 -5.61 -39.75 -5.14
C SER A 558 -5.36 -39.32 -3.72
N MET A 559 -5.32 -37.99 -3.47
CA MET A 559 -5.22 -37.43 -2.12
C MET A 559 -6.47 -37.73 -1.30
N ASN A 560 -7.66 -37.61 -1.89
CA ASN A 560 -8.92 -37.93 -1.20
C ASN A 560 -9.02 -39.42 -0.86
N ALA A 561 -8.50 -40.30 -1.69
CA ALA A 561 -8.48 -41.76 -1.44
C ALA A 561 -7.63 -42.14 -0.20
N ARG A 562 -6.67 -41.29 0.22
CA ARG A 562 -5.84 -41.48 1.43
C ARG A 562 -6.50 -40.78 2.64
N GLY A 563 -7.73 -41.15 2.97
CA GLY A 563 -8.55 -40.51 4.01
C GLY A 563 -8.08 -40.67 5.46
N ASP A 564 -6.94 -41.28 5.72
CA ASP A 564 -6.30 -41.46 7.05
C ASP A 564 -5.11 -40.52 7.29
N VAL A 565 -4.66 -39.79 6.26
CA VAL A 565 -3.57 -38.80 6.34
C VAL A 565 -4.13 -37.39 6.13
N LEU A 566 -3.69 -36.42 6.91
CA LEU A 566 -4.13 -35.03 6.77
C LEU A 566 -3.70 -34.45 5.41
N LEU A 567 -4.55 -33.61 4.81
CA LEU A 567 -4.24 -32.93 3.55
C LEU A 567 -2.92 -32.15 3.63
N ARG A 568 -2.67 -31.44 4.74
CA ARG A 568 -1.41 -30.75 4.99
C ARG A 568 -0.20 -31.70 4.87
N ASP A 569 -0.28 -32.86 5.49
CA ASP A 569 0.85 -33.81 5.52
C ASP A 569 1.07 -34.43 4.14
N LYS A 570 -0.01 -34.73 3.38
CA LYS A 570 0.07 -35.17 1.97
C LYS A 570 0.67 -34.08 1.07
N HIS A 571 0.32 -32.83 1.31
CA HIS A 571 0.89 -31.69 0.60
C HIS A 571 2.40 -31.56 0.87
N ASP A 572 2.81 -31.65 2.14
CA ASP A 572 4.22 -31.63 2.55
C ASP A 572 5.00 -32.79 1.90
N GLU A 573 4.41 -34.02 1.84
CA GLU A 573 5.00 -35.16 1.11
C GLU A 573 5.23 -34.82 -0.37
N ALA A 574 4.24 -34.23 -1.03
CA ALA A 574 4.30 -33.89 -2.46
C ALA A 574 5.41 -32.90 -2.78
N ILE A 575 5.45 -31.74 -2.07
CA ILE A 575 6.43 -30.69 -2.34
C ILE A 575 7.86 -31.08 -1.94
N THR A 576 8.01 -32.08 -1.07
CA THR A 576 9.32 -32.61 -0.66
C THR A 576 9.76 -33.83 -1.44
N LEU A 577 8.92 -34.39 -2.34
CA LEU A 577 9.24 -35.60 -3.11
C LEU A 577 10.51 -35.43 -3.93
N LEU A 578 10.52 -34.48 -4.86
CA LEU A 578 11.67 -34.25 -5.74
C LEU A 578 12.93 -33.83 -4.96
N PRO A 579 12.87 -32.87 -4.02
CA PRO A 579 14.01 -32.55 -3.15
C PRO A 579 14.60 -33.77 -2.46
N ARG A 580 13.77 -34.64 -1.93
CA ARG A 580 14.21 -35.83 -1.22
C ARG A 580 14.84 -36.88 -2.16
N VAL A 581 14.20 -37.14 -3.27
CA VAL A 581 14.69 -38.15 -4.25
C VAL A 581 16.05 -37.73 -4.82
N PHE A 582 16.25 -36.48 -5.18
CA PHE A 582 17.55 -35.99 -5.66
C PHE A 582 18.61 -35.96 -4.57
N SER A 583 18.23 -35.62 -3.35
CA SER A 583 19.16 -35.68 -2.20
C SER A 583 19.63 -37.11 -1.91
N GLU A 584 18.74 -38.09 -1.97
CA GLU A 584 19.09 -39.52 -1.78
C GLU A 584 20.05 -40.03 -2.87
N GLU A 585 20.05 -39.44 -4.09
CA GLU A 585 21.06 -39.68 -5.14
C GLU A 585 22.38 -38.88 -4.90
N GLY A 586 22.47 -38.11 -3.83
CA GLY A 586 23.66 -37.37 -3.45
C GLY A 586 23.78 -36.00 -4.16
N MET A 587 22.76 -35.54 -4.85
CA MET A 587 22.75 -34.20 -5.43
C MET A 587 22.57 -33.14 -4.35
N HIS A 588 23.11 -31.94 -4.58
CA HIS A 588 22.77 -30.78 -3.79
C HIS A 588 21.47 -30.18 -4.31
N VAL A 589 20.49 -29.92 -3.42
CA VAL A 589 19.15 -29.47 -3.80
C VAL A 589 18.85 -28.10 -3.19
N ALA A 590 18.45 -27.14 -4.03
CA ALA A 590 17.84 -25.89 -3.62
C ALA A 590 16.32 -25.97 -3.83
N ALA A 591 15.56 -25.87 -2.76
CA ALA A 591 14.11 -25.73 -2.79
C ALA A 591 13.75 -24.26 -2.51
N CYS A 592 12.99 -23.61 -3.41
CA CYS A 592 12.77 -22.17 -3.33
C CYS A 592 11.27 -21.84 -3.44
N ASP A 593 10.76 -21.09 -2.47
CA ASP A 593 9.41 -20.50 -2.48
C ASP A 593 8.27 -21.47 -2.77
N LEU A 594 8.42 -22.76 -2.39
CA LEU A 594 7.38 -23.75 -2.67
C LEU A 594 6.05 -23.40 -1.99
N PRO A 595 4.89 -23.63 -2.65
CA PRO A 595 3.62 -23.14 -2.17
C PRO A 595 3.15 -23.84 -0.89
N TYR A 596 2.53 -23.12 0.01
CA TYR A 596 1.80 -23.61 1.18
C TYR A 596 2.55 -24.57 2.11
N VAL A 597 3.86 -24.44 2.27
CA VAL A 597 4.68 -25.29 3.16
C VAL A 597 4.02 -25.40 4.55
N GLY A 598 3.74 -26.61 4.97
CA GLY A 598 3.12 -26.91 6.25
C GLY A 598 1.74 -26.30 6.44
N TYR A 599 1.06 -25.82 5.39
CA TYR A 599 -0.20 -25.07 5.45
C TYR A 599 -0.13 -23.91 6.45
N TYR A 600 1.05 -23.30 6.63
CA TYR A 600 1.33 -22.27 7.63
C TYR A 600 1.09 -22.72 9.08
N GLU A 601 0.92 -24.02 9.33
CA GLU A 601 0.79 -24.63 10.66
C GLU A 601 2.09 -25.27 11.17
N LYS A 602 3.00 -25.59 10.24
CA LYS A 602 4.38 -26.04 10.51
C LYS A 602 5.34 -24.99 9.96
N THR A 603 6.53 -24.95 10.53
CA THR A 603 7.62 -24.13 10.00
C THR A 603 8.29 -24.83 8.82
N VAL A 604 9.02 -24.07 8.00
CA VAL A 604 9.87 -24.62 6.93
C VAL A 604 10.86 -25.64 7.50
N ASP A 605 11.43 -25.39 8.66
CA ASP A 605 12.36 -26.29 9.34
C ASP A 605 11.69 -27.61 9.77
N ASP A 606 10.41 -27.58 10.12
CA ASP A 606 9.63 -28.80 10.42
C ASP A 606 9.44 -29.69 9.18
N VAL A 607 9.41 -29.10 7.96
CA VAL A 607 9.15 -29.81 6.70
C VAL A 607 10.45 -30.21 6.01
N PHE A 608 11.41 -29.30 5.89
CA PHE A 608 12.66 -29.50 5.14
C PHE A 608 13.89 -29.74 6.01
N GLY A 609 13.89 -29.34 7.29
CA GLY A 609 15.07 -29.37 8.17
C GLY A 609 15.62 -30.77 8.48
N ASN A 610 14.90 -31.85 8.14
CA ASN A 610 15.35 -33.23 8.31
C ASN A 610 15.85 -33.86 6.97
N LEU A 611 15.92 -33.11 5.90
CA LEU A 611 16.41 -33.58 4.59
C LEU A 611 17.91 -33.24 4.45
N ASP A 612 18.72 -34.27 4.25
CA ASP A 612 20.16 -34.07 4.03
C ASP A 612 20.41 -33.44 2.64
N ASN A 613 21.38 -32.58 2.49
CA ASN A 613 21.76 -31.90 1.23
C ASN A 613 20.62 -31.09 0.56
N VAL A 614 19.57 -30.72 1.29
CA VAL A 614 18.47 -29.87 0.81
C VAL A 614 18.51 -28.53 1.56
N ASP A 615 18.71 -27.47 0.83
CA ASP A 615 18.61 -26.10 1.37
C ASP A 615 17.30 -25.46 0.90
N TYR A 616 16.48 -24.98 1.84
CA TYR A 616 15.26 -24.25 1.52
C TYR A 616 15.50 -22.75 1.59
N HIS A 617 15.05 -22.00 0.58
CA HIS A 617 15.22 -20.56 0.47
C HIS A 617 13.87 -19.87 0.21
N THR A 618 13.59 -18.82 0.97
CA THR A 618 12.50 -17.88 0.72
C THR A 618 13.07 -16.68 -0.03
N LEU A 619 12.97 -16.65 -1.36
CA LEU A 619 13.55 -15.61 -2.21
C LEU A 619 12.60 -14.43 -2.42
N ALA A 620 11.30 -14.71 -2.45
CA ALA A 620 10.25 -13.74 -2.71
C ALA A 620 9.81 -12.95 -1.45
N ASP A 621 10.53 -13.05 -0.35
CA ASP A 621 10.28 -12.31 0.89
C ASP A 621 10.73 -10.83 0.85
N GLY A 622 11.28 -10.39 -0.28
CA GLY A 622 11.76 -9.03 -0.50
C GLY A 622 13.27 -8.87 -0.49
N GLN A 623 14.06 -9.92 -0.17
CA GLN A 623 15.53 -9.83 -0.18
C GLN A 623 16.07 -9.48 -1.57
N CYS A 624 15.48 -10.03 -2.63
CA CYS A 624 15.88 -9.75 -4.01
C CYS A 624 15.48 -8.35 -4.50
N ALA A 625 14.58 -7.66 -3.86
CA ALA A 625 14.19 -6.28 -4.21
C ALA A 625 15.39 -5.30 -4.17
N ASP A 626 16.45 -5.65 -3.40
CA ASP A 626 17.69 -4.90 -3.34
C ASP A 626 18.51 -4.94 -4.61
N MET A 627 18.28 -5.93 -5.42
CA MET A 627 18.98 -6.14 -6.67
C MET A 627 18.37 -5.37 -7.84
N LEU A 628 17.17 -4.80 -7.65
CA LEU A 628 16.51 -3.94 -8.64
C LEU A 628 17.29 -2.64 -8.88
N THR A 629 17.13 -2.06 -10.04
CA THR A 629 17.78 -0.81 -10.45
C THR A 629 17.34 0.38 -9.58
N PRO A 630 18.14 1.45 -9.47
CA PRO A 630 17.74 2.67 -8.76
C PRO A 630 16.49 3.32 -9.34
N GLU A 631 16.26 3.19 -10.64
CA GLU A 631 15.10 3.69 -11.37
C GLU A 631 13.84 2.95 -10.93
N GLU A 632 13.85 1.62 -10.93
CA GLU A 632 12.76 0.76 -10.47
C GLU A 632 12.44 1.02 -8.99
N LYS A 633 13.47 1.09 -8.13
CA LYS A 633 13.30 1.45 -6.70
C LYS A 633 12.67 2.82 -6.52
N THR A 634 12.99 3.77 -7.39
CA THR A 634 12.42 5.13 -7.33
C THR A 634 10.95 5.12 -7.73
N GLU A 635 10.56 4.40 -8.77
CA GLU A 635 9.15 4.22 -9.16
C GLU A 635 8.34 3.53 -8.07
N ILE A 636 8.88 2.48 -7.48
CA ILE A 636 8.28 1.76 -6.35
C ILE A 636 8.07 2.71 -5.15
N SER A 637 9.08 3.51 -4.81
CA SER A 637 9.01 4.45 -3.69
C SER A 637 8.05 5.63 -3.95
N ALA A 638 7.97 6.09 -5.20
CA ALA A 638 7.15 7.24 -5.59
C ALA A 638 5.65 6.92 -5.60
N SER A 639 5.28 5.66 -5.70
CA SER A 639 3.88 5.22 -5.79
C SER A 639 3.01 5.50 -4.54
N GLY A 640 3.60 6.03 -3.46
CA GLY A 640 2.87 6.59 -2.31
C GLY A 640 2.08 5.60 -1.44
N GLY A 641 2.13 4.32 -1.76
CA GLY A 641 1.49 3.25 -1.00
C GLY A 641 2.46 2.50 -0.09
N GLY A 642 3.66 3.04 0.16
CA GLY A 642 4.72 2.38 0.89
C GLY A 642 4.34 1.95 2.31
N ARG A 643 5.12 1.05 2.87
CA ARG A 643 4.95 0.43 4.21
C ARG A 643 4.63 1.46 5.30
N ASP A 644 5.25 2.65 5.28
CA ASP A 644 4.98 3.72 6.25
C ASP A 644 3.53 4.25 6.19
N TRP A 645 2.96 4.38 5.00
CA TRP A 645 1.55 4.75 4.85
C TRP A 645 0.63 3.66 5.39
N ARG A 646 0.95 2.39 5.15
CA ARG A 646 0.19 1.26 5.68
C ARG A 646 0.26 1.20 7.21
N PHE A 647 1.44 1.39 7.82
CA PHE A 647 1.59 1.52 9.27
C PHE A 647 0.75 2.67 9.83
N PHE A 648 0.80 3.84 9.19
CA PHE A 648 -0.02 4.98 9.59
C PHE A 648 -1.52 4.67 9.51
N MET A 649 -1.98 4.12 8.40
CA MET A 649 -3.39 3.78 8.18
C MET A 649 -3.85 2.61 9.03
N TYR A 650 -2.99 1.65 9.34
CA TYR A 650 -3.26 0.61 10.33
C TYR A 650 -3.48 1.23 11.72
N GLY A 651 -2.63 2.15 12.14
CA GLY A 651 -2.83 2.92 13.36
C GLY A 651 -4.16 3.67 13.38
N VAL A 652 -4.51 4.34 12.26
CA VAL A 652 -5.82 5.00 12.09
C VAL A 652 -6.95 3.98 12.20
N MET A 653 -6.87 2.86 11.48
CA MET A 653 -7.87 1.79 11.49
C MET A 653 -8.12 1.26 12.91
N LYS A 654 -7.07 0.85 13.60
CA LYS A 654 -7.17 0.28 14.96
C LYS A 654 -7.61 1.31 16.02
N SER A 655 -7.54 2.60 15.70
CA SER A 655 -7.98 3.71 16.57
C SER A 655 -9.44 4.12 16.33
N LEU A 656 -10.11 3.54 15.36
CA LEU A 656 -11.48 3.86 14.96
C LEU A 656 -12.46 2.76 15.39
N PRO A 657 -13.73 3.11 15.65
CA PRO A 657 -14.79 2.13 15.88
C PRO A 657 -14.83 1.07 14.77
N VAL A 658 -15.12 -0.19 15.15
CA VAL A 658 -15.04 -1.33 14.24
C VAL A 658 -15.90 -1.19 12.98
N SER A 659 -16.99 -0.43 13.05
CA SER A 659 -17.81 -0.09 11.86
C SER A 659 -17.08 0.72 10.79
N LEU A 660 -15.97 1.39 11.13
CA LEU A 660 -15.13 2.16 10.21
C LEU A 660 -13.84 1.43 9.82
N GLN A 661 -13.47 0.38 10.55
CA GLN A 661 -12.20 -0.32 10.31
C GLN A 661 -12.16 -0.99 8.94
N THR A 662 -13.22 -1.69 8.54
CA THR A 662 -13.32 -2.33 7.22
C THR A 662 -13.20 -1.31 6.08
N PHE A 663 -13.78 -0.11 6.27
CA PHE A 663 -13.68 0.98 5.30
C PHE A 663 -12.24 1.48 5.14
N VAL A 664 -11.50 1.64 6.25
CA VAL A 664 -10.10 2.08 6.22
C VAL A 664 -9.19 0.99 5.67
N TYR A 665 -9.43 -0.27 6.05
CA TYR A 665 -8.68 -1.42 5.55
C TYR A 665 -8.81 -1.58 4.04
N SER A 666 -10.03 -1.45 3.51
CA SER A 666 -10.35 -1.46 2.06
C SER A 666 -9.70 -2.66 1.33
N LYS A 667 -9.90 -3.89 1.85
CA LYS A 667 -9.28 -5.13 1.33
C LYS A 667 -7.73 -5.03 1.25
N GLY A 668 -7.09 -4.46 2.25
CA GLY A 668 -5.64 -4.29 2.30
C GLY A 668 -5.08 -3.08 1.55
N LYS A 669 -5.91 -2.31 0.85
CA LYS A 669 -5.47 -1.09 0.13
C LYS A 669 -5.16 0.08 1.06
N TYR A 670 -5.65 0.07 2.30
CA TYR A 670 -5.46 1.14 3.28
C TYR A 670 -5.73 2.54 2.72
N MET A 671 -6.81 2.66 1.92
CA MET A 671 -7.16 3.90 1.22
C MET A 671 -6.00 4.46 0.36
N SER A 672 -5.10 3.63 -0.12
CA SER A 672 -4.10 4.05 -1.10
C SER A 672 -4.75 4.25 -2.46
N VAL A 673 -4.31 5.25 -3.19
CA VAL A 673 -4.69 5.47 -4.60
C VAL A 673 -3.81 4.64 -5.54
N THR A 674 -2.71 4.13 -5.03
CA THR A 674 -1.76 3.29 -5.75
C THR A 674 -1.79 1.91 -5.13
N ASN A 675 -2.10 0.94 -5.94
CA ASN A 675 -1.88 -0.46 -5.61
C ASN A 675 -0.55 -0.84 -6.24
N ILE A 676 0.49 -0.98 -5.42
CA ILE A 676 1.64 -1.77 -5.85
C ILE A 676 1.41 -3.14 -5.24
N PRO A 677 1.27 -4.17 -6.02
CA PRO A 677 1.35 -5.51 -5.51
C PRO A 677 2.81 -5.73 -5.10
N THR A 678 3.12 -5.60 -3.81
CA THR A 678 4.46 -5.88 -3.28
C THR A 678 4.83 -7.33 -3.58
N GLU A 679 3.85 -8.22 -3.54
CA GLU A 679 3.96 -9.61 -3.95
C GLU A 679 4.52 -9.73 -5.37
N TYR A 680 3.91 -9.06 -6.36
CA TYR A 680 4.45 -9.05 -7.72
C TYR A 680 5.90 -8.56 -7.78
N LEU A 681 6.23 -7.46 -7.08
CA LEU A 681 7.58 -6.87 -7.11
C LEU A 681 8.63 -7.79 -6.50
N ASN A 682 8.28 -8.54 -5.47
CA ASN A 682 9.18 -9.52 -4.88
C ASN A 682 9.44 -10.68 -5.86
N GLN A 683 8.40 -11.21 -6.47
CA GLN A 683 8.49 -12.26 -7.48
C GLN A 683 9.25 -11.80 -8.74
N TYR A 684 8.94 -10.57 -9.21
CA TYR A 684 9.65 -9.91 -10.30
C TYR A 684 11.15 -9.75 -10.00
N ALA A 685 11.51 -9.33 -8.77
CA ALA A 685 12.90 -9.14 -8.38
C ALA A 685 13.69 -10.45 -8.38
N VAL A 686 13.08 -11.57 -8.01
CA VAL A 686 13.68 -12.90 -8.11
C VAL A 686 13.96 -13.25 -9.57
N MET A 687 12.94 -13.17 -10.43
CA MET A 687 13.06 -13.53 -11.85
C MET A 687 14.06 -12.66 -12.60
N GLU A 688 14.09 -11.35 -12.32
CA GLU A 688 15.00 -10.40 -12.95
C GLU A 688 16.48 -10.68 -12.61
N ASN A 689 16.73 -11.32 -11.48
CA ASN A 689 18.08 -11.54 -10.96
C ASN A 689 18.47 -13.02 -10.86
N LEU A 690 17.83 -13.93 -11.58
CA LEU A 690 18.20 -15.35 -11.60
C LEU A 690 19.69 -15.57 -11.91
N ASP A 691 20.26 -14.76 -12.80
CA ASP A 691 21.69 -14.77 -13.13
C ASP A 691 22.57 -14.51 -11.91
N LYS A 692 22.21 -13.55 -11.07
CA LYS A 692 22.97 -13.20 -9.86
C LYS A 692 22.71 -14.15 -8.69
N LEU A 693 21.58 -14.84 -8.69
CA LEU A 693 21.20 -15.85 -7.69
C LEU A 693 21.86 -17.20 -8.00
N THR A 694 22.41 -17.39 -9.20
CA THR A 694 23.05 -18.63 -9.64
C THR A 694 24.50 -18.70 -9.17
N LYS A 695 24.85 -19.82 -8.54
CA LYS A 695 26.22 -20.18 -8.09
C LYS A 695 26.67 -21.45 -8.77
N LEU A 696 27.88 -21.48 -9.22
CA LEU A 696 28.43 -22.65 -9.88
C LEU A 696 29.37 -23.45 -8.95
N THR A 697 29.28 -24.77 -9.06
CA THR A 697 30.17 -25.73 -8.36
C THR A 697 30.77 -26.74 -9.35
N ASP A 698 31.85 -27.37 -8.96
CA ASP A 698 32.49 -28.46 -9.70
C ASP A 698 32.10 -29.86 -9.15
N ASP A 699 31.03 -29.92 -8.35
CA ASP A 699 30.53 -31.18 -7.79
C ASP A 699 30.01 -32.09 -8.90
N ALA A 700 30.55 -33.27 -9.03
CA ALA A 700 30.21 -34.23 -10.08
C ALA A 700 28.87 -34.97 -9.82
N SER A 701 28.35 -34.95 -8.61
CA SER A 701 27.03 -35.55 -8.28
C SER A 701 25.87 -34.80 -8.93
N GLY A 702 26.10 -33.53 -9.36
CA GLY A 702 25.08 -32.70 -9.95
C GLY A 702 24.26 -31.95 -8.92
N CYS A 703 23.36 -31.08 -9.40
CA CYS A 703 22.52 -30.25 -8.55
C CYS A 703 21.07 -30.26 -9.02
N ALA A 704 20.15 -30.02 -8.12
CA ALA A 704 18.73 -29.80 -8.45
C ALA A 704 18.20 -28.50 -7.86
N VAL A 705 17.37 -27.80 -8.62
CA VAL A 705 16.62 -26.63 -8.19
C VAL A 705 15.12 -26.93 -8.39
N VAL A 706 14.35 -26.82 -7.33
CA VAL A 706 12.90 -26.96 -7.36
C VAL A 706 12.30 -25.68 -6.82
N MET A 707 11.63 -24.91 -7.67
CA MET A 707 11.29 -23.54 -7.36
C MET A 707 9.86 -23.20 -7.82
N ASN A 708 9.17 -22.37 -7.03
CA ASN A 708 7.96 -21.68 -7.44
C ASN A 708 8.26 -20.20 -7.64
N ASN A 709 7.57 -19.57 -8.60
CA ASN A 709 7.53 -18.12 -8.74
C ASN A 709 6.16 -17.65 -9.22
N GLU A 710 5.60 -16.70 -8.50
CA GLU A 710 4.24 -16.18 -8.73
C GLU A 710 4.20 -14.91 -9.61
N ILE A 711 5.25 -14.65 -10.41
CA ILE A 711 5.28 -13.48 -11.31
C ILE A 711 4.10 -13.48 -12.29
N THR A 712 3.63 -14.66 -12.71
CA THR A 712 2.52 -14.85 -13.63
C THR A 712 1.15 -14.90 -12.93
N HIS A 713 1.12 -15.13 -11.62
CA HIS A 713 -0.11 -15.14 -10.82
C HIS A 713 -0.66 -13.72 -10.63
N GLU A 714 0.21 -12.76 -10.30
CA GLU A 714 -0.17 -11.39 -10.02
C GLU A 714 -0.46 -10.61 -11.30
N THR A 715 -1.68 -10.10 -11.42
CA THR A 715 -2.11 -9.38 -12.62
C THR A 715 -1.65 -7.94 -12.63
N VAL A 716 -0.49 -7.66 -13.24
CA VAL A 716 0.11 -6.32 -13.35
C VAL A 716 0.32 -5.94 -14.81
N THR A 717 -0.18 -4.77 -15.20
CA THR A 717 0.14 -4.19 -16.50
C THR A 717 1.53 -3.54 -16.44
N LEU A 718 2.43 -3.95 -17.31
CA LEU A 718 3.79 -3.45 -17.43
C LEU A 718 3.94 -2.43 -18.53
N GLN A 719 5.02 -1.63 -18.53
CA GLN A 719 5.30 -0.64 -19.55
C GLN A 719 5.92 -1.30 -20.79
N MET A 720 5.24 -1.24 -21.91
CA MET A 720 5.76 -1.65 -23.20
C MET A 720 6.77 -0.63 -23.74
N PRO A 721 7.71 -1.02 -24.65
CA PRO A 721 7.82 -2.34 -25.25
C PRO A 721 8.62 -3.34 -24.41
N ASP A 722 9.35 -2.89 -23.40
CA ASP A 722 10.29 -3.73 -22.66
C ASP A 722 9.66 -4.45 -21.46
N TYR A 723 8.34 -4.30 -21.28
CA TYR A 723 7.56 -4.91 -20.21
C TYR A 723 8.20 -4.73 -18.82
N GLU A 724 8.72 -3.52 -18.59
CA GLU A 724 9.29 -3.13 -17.32
C GLU A 724 8.20 -2.68 -16.33
N TYR A 725 8.50 -2.82 -15.05
CA TYR A 725 7.60 -2.31 -14.02
C TYR A 725 7.48 -0.78 -14.11
N SER A 726 6.26 -0.31 -14.23
CA SER A 726 5.92 1.11 -14.07
C SER A 726 4.66 1.22 -13.22
N ALA A 727 4.67 2.11 -12.25
CA ALA A 727 3.49 2.37 -11.41
C ALA A 727 2.27 2.85 -12.22
N TYR A 728 2.50 3.41 -13.41
CA TYR A 728 1.47 3.90 -14.33
C TYR A 728 1.94 3.71 -15.78
N PRO A 729 1.82 2.49 -16.31
CA PRO A 729 2.22 2.20 -17.68
C PRO A 729 1.31 2.96 -18.66
N ASP A 730 1.94 3.54 -19.70
CA ASP A 730 1.24 4.11 -20.83
C ASP A 730 1.54 3.31 -22.09
N ASN A 731 0.65 2.39 -22.40
CA ASN A 731 0.77 1.49 -23.52
C ASN A 731 -0.05 1.94 -24.75
N ARG A 732 -0.53 3.20 -24.76
CA ARG A 732 -1.24 3.77 -25.91
C ARG A 732 -0.29 3.93 -27.11
N GLY A 733 -0.69 3.43 -28.25
CA GLY A 733 0.06 3.52 -29.49
C GLY A 733 0.89 2.31 -29.84
N PHE A 734 0.93 1.28 -28.98
CA PHE A 734 1.42 -0.03 -29.35
C PHE A 734 0.32 -0.80 -30.07
N GLU A 735 0.67 -1.44 -31.18
CA GLU A 735 -0.25 -2.26 -31.95
C GLU A 735 -0.51 -3.57 -31.21
N ASP A 736 -1.78 -3.87 -30.99
CA ASP A 736 -2.22 -5.13 -30.37
C ASP A 736 -2.70 -6.07 -31.48
N LYS A 737 -1.80 -6.90 -31.96
CA LYS A 737 -2.06 -7.80 -33.09
C LYS A 737 -3.07 -8.89 -32.76
N TRP A 738 -3.10 -9.36 -31.52
CA TRP A 738 -3.92 -10.51 -31.09
C TRP A 738 -5.00 -10.17 -30.10
N GLY A 739 -5.03 -8.93 -29.59
CA GLY A 739 -6.01 -8.50 -28.57
C GLY A 739 -5.62 -8.83 -27.13
N TYR A 740 -4.36 -9.23 -26.87
CA TYR A 740 -3.89 -9.66 -25.55
C TYR A 740 -3.22 -8.53 -24.75
N HIS A 741 -2.80 -7.42 -25.38
CA HIS A 741 -2.10 -6.31 -24.69
C HIS A 741 -2.96 -5.62 -23.61
N ALA A 742 -4.27 -5.81 -23.64
CA ALA A 742 -5.15 -5.35 -22.57
C ALA A 742 -5.14 -6.27 -21.33
N SER A 743 -4.65 -7.51 -21.47
CA SER A 743 -4.56 -8.50 -20.40
C SER A 743 -3.26 -8.32 -19.60
N SER A 744 -3.38 -8.16 -18.30
CA SER A 744 -2.22 -8.10 -17.42
C SER A 744 -1.45 -9.41 -17.35
N SER A 745 -2.11 -10.55 -17.54
CA SER A 745 -1.45 -11.86 -17.63
C SER A 745 -0.50 -11.96 -18.82
N TRP A 746 -0.84 -11.35 -19.96
CA TRP A 746 0.08 -11.19 -21.10
C TRP A 746 1.37 -10.48 -20.70
N HIS A 747 1.24 -9.34 -20.01
CA HIS A 747 2.39 -8.54 -19.58
C HIS A 747 3.31 -9.29 -18.63
N THR A 748 2.73 -9.94 -17.63
CA THR A 748 3.53 -10.63 -16.60
C THR A 748 4.19 -11.89 -17.13
N GLN A 749 3.50 -12.65 -18.00
CA GLN A 749 4.08 -13.83 -18.65
C GLN A 749 5.14 -13.47 -19.68
N MET A 750 4.92 -12.42 -20.50
CA MET A 750 5.95 -11.90 -21.40
C MET A 750 7.22 -11.54 -20.61
N ARG A 751 7.09 -10.83 -19.49
CA ARG A 751 8.24 -10.48 -18.66
C ARG A 751 8.92 -11.70 -18.06
N ALA A 752 8.17 -12.68 -17.58
CA ALA A 752 8.75 -13.94 -17.09
C ALA A 752 9.62 -14.62 -18.15
N PHE A 753 9.14 -14.70 -19.39
CA PHE A 753 9.91 -15.27 -20.50
C PHE A 753 11.15 -14.45 -20.84
N MET A 754 11.09 -13.13 -20.79
CA MET A 754 12.26 -12.25 -20.99
C MET A 754 13.32 -12.48 -19.90
N CYS A 755 12.91 -12.62 -18.64
CA CYS A 755 13.82 -12.91 -17.52
C CYS A 755 14.47 -14.29 -17.66
N LEU A 756 13.69 -15.31 -18.04
CA LEU A 756 14.19 -16.66 -18.30
C LEU A 756 15.17 -16.66 -19.46
N ASN A 757 14.87 -15.98 -20.57
CA ASN A 757 15.79 -15.87 -21.70
C ASN A 757 17.14 -15.29 -21.30
N LYS A 758 17.12 -14.18 -20.53
CA LYS A 758 18.34 -13.58 -19.96
C LYS A 758 19.13 -14.59 -19.10
N TRP A 759 18.42 -15.41 -18.32
CA TRP A 759 19.06 -16.42 -17.49
C TRP A 759 19.63 -17.58 -18.32
N PHE A 760 18.95 -18.01 -19.38
CA PHE A 760 19.47 -19.03 -20.28
C PHE A 760 20.76 -18.57 -20.98
N ASP A 761 20.84 -17.32 -21.40
CA ASP A 761 22.04 -16.74 -21.97
C ASP A 761 23.21 -16.78 -20.95
N HIS A 762 22.94 -16.45 -19.69
CA HIS A 762 23.92 -16.57 -18.61
C HIS A 762 24.38 -18.05 -18.43
N LEU A 763 23.46 -19.03 -18.43
CA LEU A 763 23.82 -20.44 -18.31
C LEU A 763 24.66 -20.93 -19.52
N LYS A 764 24.39 -20.44 -20.72
CA LYS A 764 25.18 -20.69 -21.94
C LYS A 764 26.58 -20.09 -21.83
N GLU A 765 26.70 -18.84 -21.38
CA GLU A 765 27.97 -18.15 -21.15
C GLU A 765 28.86 -18.88 -20.11
N GLU A 766 28.23 -19.38 -19.05
CA GLU A 766 28.91 -20.15 -17.99
C GLU A 766 29.18 -21.62 -18.33
N GLY A 767 28.63 -22.09 -19.46
CA GLY A 767 28.88 -23.46 -19.98
C GLY A 767 28.15 -24.57 -19.20
N VAL A 768 27.03 -24.23 -18.55
CA VAL A 768 26.21 -25.18 -17.77
C VAL A 768 24.81 -25.39 -18.36
N TYR A 769 24.49 -24.76 -19.48
CA TYR A 769 23.20 -24.90 -20.13
C TYR A 769 22.97 -26.31 -20.70
N ASP A 770 23.94 -26.89 -21.39
CA ASP A 770 23.81 -28.17 -22.05
C ASP A 770 23.67 -29.36 -21.07
N ASN A 771 24.29 -29.27 -19.89
CA ASN A 771 24.20 -30.28 -18.85
C ASN A 771 23.04 -30.03 -17.86
N THR A 772 22.13 -29.11 -18.18
CA THR A 772 20.98 -28.76 -17.35
C THR A 772 19.69 -29.14 -18.06
N ARG A 773 18.87 -29.98 -17.42
CA ARG A 773 17.46 -30.16 -17.78
C ARG A 773 16.64 -29.05 -17.15
N ILE A 774 15.81 -28.36 -17.94
CA ILE A 774 14.94 -27.29 -17.46
C ILE A 774 13.50 -27.63 -17.76
N ILE A 775 12.65 -27.65 -16.74
CA ILE A 775 11.20 -27.90 -16.84
C ILE A 775 10.51 -26.62 -16.37
N LEU A 776 9.81 -25.96 -17.29
CA LEU A 776 8.93 -24.84 -17.00
C LEU A 776 7.49 -25.33 -17.04
N VAL A 777 6.77 -25.14 -15.95
CA VAL A 777 5.43 -25.69 -15.79
C VAL A 777 4.56 -24.75 -14.99
N SER A 778 3.25 -24.68 -15.23
CA SER A 778 2.31 -24.05 -14.31
C SER A 778 1.44 -25.11 -13.61
N ASP A 779 0.99 -24.77 -12.43
CA ASP A 779 0.10 -25.60 -11.61
C ASP A 779 -1.34 -25.63 -12.15
N HIS A 780 -1.78 -24.53 -12.79
CA HIS A 780 -3.02 -24.37 -13.53
C HIS A 780 -2.90 -23.14 -14.44
N ALA A 781 -3.95 -22.77 -15.17
CA ALA A 781 -3.98 -21.57 -15.98
C ALA A 781 -5.03 -20.55 -15.50
N LEU A 782 -5.27 -19.54 -16.31
CA LEU A 782 -6.26 -18.49 -16.09
C LEU A 782 -7.37 -18.58 -17.13
N SER A 783 -8.62 -18.36 -16.73
CA SER A 783 -9.74 -18.16 -17.66
C SER A 783 -9.52 -16.95 -18.57
N MET A 784 -9.49 -17.18 -19.88
CA MET A 784 -9.45 -16.14 -20.92
C MET A 784 -10.68 -16.22 -21.84
N GLY A 785 -11.57 -17.18 -21.62
CA GLY A 785 -12.79 -17.40 -22.38
C GLY A 785 -12.58 -18.12 -23.73
N GLU A 786 -11.48 -18.85 -23.88
CA GLU A 786 -11.15 -19.53 -25.13
C GLU A 786 -11.66 -20.99 -25.19
N CYS A 787 -11.98 -21.63 -24.06
CA CYS A 787 -12.51 -23.00 -24.00
C CYS A 787 -13.75 -23.08 -23.09
N ILE A 788 -14.84 -22.48 -23.53
CA ILE A 788 -16.11 -22.46 -22.78
C ILE A 788 -16.91 -23.74 -23.07
N LEU A 789 -17.15 -24.52 -22.03
CA LEU A 789 -17.93 -25.76 -22.10
C LEU A 789 -19.44 -25.49 -22.20
N GLU A 790 -20.25 -26.54 -22.51
CA GLU A 790 -21.71 -26.41 -22.62
C GLU A 790 -22.40 -25.92 -21.34
N ASP A 791 -21.85 -26.21 -20.16
CA ASP A 791 -22.33 -25.75 -18.84
C ASP A 791 -21.90 -24.34 -18.49
N GLY A 792 -21.06 -23.72 -19.31
CA GLY A 792 -20.53 -22.37 -19.15
C GLY A 792 -19.23 -22.30 -18.35
N TYR A 793 -18.64 -23.42 -17.94
CA TYR A 793 -17.34 -23.44 -17.30
C TYR A 793 -16.22 -23.19 -18.35
N ASP A 794 -15.19 -22.46 -17.98
CA ASP A 794 -14.02 -22.24 -18.85
C ASP A 794 -12.95 -23.27 -18.53
N ALA A 795 -12.89 -24.35 -19.32
CA ALA A 795 -11.90 -25.40 -19.14
C ALA A 795 -10.45 -24.96 -19.33
N GLN A 796 -10.22 -23.76 -19.88
CA GLN A 796 -8.89 -23.18 -19.98
C GLN A 796 -8.20 -23.04 -18.61
N MET A 797 -8.96 -22.94 -17.52
CA MET A 797 -8.41 -22.97 -16.15
C MET A 797 -7.52 -24.19 -15.88
N PHE A 798 -7.78 -25.30 -16.56
CA PHE A 798 -7.04 -26.56 -16.44
C PHE A 798 -5.85 -26.66 -17.40
N LEU A 799 -5.72 -25.78 -18.41
CA LEU A 799 -4.73 -25.89 -19.49
C LEU A 799 -3.39 -25.28 -19.10
N ALA A 800 -2.56 -26.08 -18.43
CA ALA A 800 -1.30 -25.64 -17.86
C ALA A 800 -0.19 -25.43 -18.91
N LEU A 801 0.78 -24.58 -18.57
CA LEU A 801 2.04 -24.48 -19.30
C LEU A 801 2.90 -25.71 -19.01
N LEU A 802 3.50 -26.32 -20.04
CA LEU A 802 4.60 -27.28 -19.92
C LEU A 802 5.60 -27.11 -21.06
N MET A 803 6.84 -26.84 -20.72
CA MET A 803 7.98 -26.74 -21.64
C MET A 803 9.18 -27.46 -21.02
N VAL A 804 9.85 -28.28 -21.78
CA VAL A 804 10.98 -29.09 -21.32
C VAL A 804 12.18 -28.92 -22.25
N LYS A 805 13.32 -28.57 -21.70
CA LYS A 805 14.65 -28.65 -22.36
C LYS A 805 15.42 -29.75 -21.69
N ASP A 806 15.82 -30.79 -22.46
CA ASP A 806 16.59 -31.90 -21.94
C ASP A 806 18.12 -31.73 -22.13
N PHE A 807 18.89 -32.65 -21.62
CA PHE A 807 20.37 -32.61 -21.69
C PHE A 807 20.87 -32.64 -23.15
N ASN A 808 21.73 -31.71 -23.50
CA ASN A 808 22.33 -31.52 -24.81
C ASN A 808 21.31 -31.35 -25.96
N ASP A 809 20.07 -30.95 -25.62
CA ASP A 809 19.12 -30.54 -26.65
C ASP A 809 19.65 -29.27 -27.34
N SER A 810 19.61 -29.33 -28.66
CA SER A 810 20.03 -28.22 -29.51
C SER A 810 19.18 -28.21 -30.77
N SER A 811 18.43 -27.16 -30.96
CA SER A 811 17.55 -27.02 -32.14
C SER A 811 17.52 -25.56 -32.59
N ASP A 812 17.34 -25.36 -33.92
CA ASP A 812 17.17 -23.99 -34.46
C ASP A 812 15.77 -23.44 -34.22
N VAL A 813 14.78 -24.28 -33.83
CA VAL A 813 13.39 -23.91 -33.62
C VAL A 813 12.81 -24.79 -32.49
N MET A 814 12.03 -24.18 -31.62
CA MET A 814 11.30 -24.89 -30.57
C MET A 814 10.43 -26.02 -31.13
N THR A 815 10.54 -27.19 -30.55
CA THR A 815 9.70 -28.33 -30.88
C THR A 815 8.33 -28.17 -30.25
N VAL A 816 7.27 -28.41 -31.03
CA VAL A 816 5.89 -28.51 -30.50
C VAL A 816 5.48 -29.94 -30.57
N SER A 817 5.13 -30.56 -29.46
CA SER A 817 4.65 -31.93 -29.36
C SER A 817 3.13 -31.98 -29.21
N ASP A 818 2.47 -32.79 -30.01
CA ASP A 818 1.05 -33.07 -29.90
C ASP A 818 0.72 -34.14 -28.83
N ASP A 819 1.72 -34.57 -28.04
CA ASP A 819 1.51 -35.55 -26.97
C ASP A 819 0.63 -34.96 -25.87
N PHE A 820 -0.42 -35.69 -25.49
CA PHE A 820 -1.22 -35.33 -24.35
C PHE A 820 -0.42 -35.49 -23.04
N MET A 821 -0.32 -34.43 -22.28
CA MET A 821 0.45 -34.38 -21.03
C MET A 821 -0.42 -33.94 -19.85
N THR A 822 0.08 -34.25 -18.66
CA THR A 822 -0.47 -33.70 -17.41
C THR A 822 0.68 -33.11 -16.60
N ILE A 823 0.40 -32.19 -15.71
CA ILE A 823 1.44 -31.66 -14.82
C ILE A 823 1.93 -32.74 -13.83
N ALA A 824 1.15 -33.81 -13.60
CA ALA A 824 1.58 -34.97 -12.80
C ALA A 824 2.69 -35.80 -13.48
N ASP A 825 3.00 -35.57 -14.77
CA ASP A 825 4.14 -36.19 -15.46
C ASP A 825 5.49 -35.57 -15.02
N VAL A 826 5.48 -34.39 -14.43
CA VAL A 826 6.68 -33.60 -14.08
C VAL A 826 7.67 -34.38 -13.20
N PRO A 827 7.27 -35.07 -12.12
CA PRO A 827 8.22 -35.81 -11.31
C PRO A 827 8.95 -36.90 -12.11
N TYR A 828 8.23 -37.60 -12.98
CA TYR A 828 8.86 -38.60 -13.88
C TYR A 828 9.83 -37.91 -14.86
N LEU A 829 9.43 -36.83 -15.49
CA LEU A 829 10.30 -36.08 -16.41
C LEU A 829 11.55 -35.57 -15.69
N ALA A 830 11.43 -35.12 -14.44
CA ALA A 830 12.54 -34.60 -13.66
C ALA A 830 13.57 -35.72 -13.31
N VAL A 831 13.14 -36.91 -12.88
CA VAL A 831 14.02 -37.96 -12.41
C VAL A 831 14.52 -38.88 -13.54
N ASN A 832 13.84 -38.93 -14.67
CA ASN A 832 14.16 -39.87 -15.78
C ASN A 832 15.59 -39.67 -16.29
N GLY A 833 16.35 -40.76 -16.34
CA GLY A 833 17.76 -40.77 -16.78
C GLY A 833 18.74 -40.15 -15.80
N ILE A 834 18.30 -39.83 -14.58
CA ILE A 834 19.11 -39.39 -13.44
C ILE A 834 19.03 -40.42 -12.31
N VAL A 835 17.83 -40.69 -11.83
CA VAL A 835 17.58 -41.64 -10.75
C VAL A 835 17.14 -42.98 -11.35
N THR A 836 17.83 -44.07 -11.00
CA THR A 836 17.48 -45.40 -11.45
C THR A 836 16.41 -45.96 -10.52
N ASP A 837 15.31 -46.48 -11.09
CA ASP A 837 14.17 -47.06 -10.34
C ASP A 837 13.69 -46.10 -9.24
N ALA A 838 13.42 -44.83 -9.62
CA ALA A 838 12.96 -43.79 -8.70
C ALA A 838 11.68 -44.19 -7.98
N VAL A 839 11.69 -44.17 -6.65
CA VAL A 839 10.59 -44.60 -5.79
C VAL A 839 10.15 -43.42 -4.92
N ASN A 840 8.86 -43.22 -4.79
CA ASN A 840 8.29 -42.28 -3.83
C ASN A 840 8.59 -42.77 -2.37
N PRO A 841 9.40 -42.09 -1.62
CA PRO A 841 9.82 -42.53 -0.28
C PRO A 841 8.69 -42.51 0.76
N TYR A 842 7.56 -41.92 0.47
CA TYR A 842 6.40 -41.83 1.38
C TYR A 842 5.40 -42.97 1.15
N THR A 843 5.23 -43.40 -0.09
CA THR A 843 4.25 -44.43 -0.49
C THR A 843 4.90 -45.76 -0.88
N GLY A 844 6.17 -45.73 -1.23
CA GLY A 844 6.92 -46.90 -1.71
C GLY A 844 6.61 -47.31 -3.16
N LYS A 845 5.86 -46.48 -3.90
CA LYS A 845 5.55 -46.74 -5.33
C LYS A 845 6.61 -46.15 -6.24
N THR A 846 6.78 -46.70 -7.41
CA THR A 846 7.68 -46.18 -8.47
C THR A 846 7.14 -44.83 -8.96
N ILE A 847 8.05 -43.88 -9.21
CA ILE A 847 7.71 -42.61 -9.87
C ILE A 847 7.65 -42.86 -11.36
N GLU A 848 6.43 -43.05 -11.89
CA GLU A 848 6.18 -43.35 -13.29
C GLU A 848 4.90 -42.66 -13.78
N ILE A 849 4.74 -42.59 -15.09
CA ILE A 849 3.51 -42.08 -15.71
C ILE A 849 2.36 -43.07 -15.48
N ASP A 850 1.34 -42.68 -14.75
CA ASP A 850 0.14 -43.45 -14.60
C ASP A 850 -0.73 -43.34 -15.87
N THR A 851 -0.58 -44.37 -16.74
CA THR A 851 -1.26 -44.36 -18.04
C THR A 851 -2.79 -44.43 -17.94
N GLU A 852 -3.36 -44.96 -16.86
CA GLU A 852 -4.81 -45.02 -16.65
C GLU A 852 -5.37 -43.67 -16.22
N GLN A 853 -4.77 -43.02 -15.20
CA GLN A 853 -5.15 -41.69 -14.79
C GLN A 853 -4.90 -40.66 -15.91
N LYS A 854 -3.80 -40.80 -16.67
CA LYS A 854 -3.49 -39.91 -17.80
C LYS A 854 -4.51 -40.08 -18.93
N LYS A 855 -4.99 -41.28 -19.21
CA LYS A 855 -5.97 -41.54 -20.25
C LYS A 855 -7.40 -41.12 -19.85
N HIS A 856 -7.71 -41.22 -18.58
CA HIS A 856 -9.03 -40.89 -18.03
C HIS A 856 -8.85 -39.93 -16.85
N PRO A 857 -8.46 -38.68 -17.10
CA PRO A 857 -8.21 -37.71 -16.05
C PRO A 857 -9.51 -37.38 -15.33
N TYR A 858 -9.45 -37.33 -14.00
CA TYR A 858 -10.56 -36.93 -13.14
C TYR A 858 -10.27 -35.58 -12.51
N ILE A 859 -10.84 -34.51 -13.07
CA ILE A 859 -10.44 -33.11 -12.90
C ILE A 859 -11.50 -32.38 -12.09
N THR A 860 -11.13 -31.68 -11.02
CA THR A 860 -12.08 -30.94 -10.19
C THR A 860 -12.18 -29.45 -10.56
N SER A 861 -13.42 -28.94 -10.64
CA SER A 861 -13.72 -27.51 -10.76
C SER A 861 -13.86 -26.80 -9.41
N SER A 862 -13.48 -27.46 -8.32
CA SER A 862 -13.74 -26.94 -6.97
C SER A 862 -13.18 -25.54 -6.75
N GLU A 863 -14.06 -24.65 -6.29
CA GLU A 863 -13.72 -23.30 -5.81
C GLU A 863 -13.32 -23.31 -4.32
N ASN A 864 -13.37 -24.47 -3.65
CA ASN A 864 -12.99 -24.63 -2.24
C ASN A 864 -11.48 -24.88 -2.08
N TYR A 865 -10.68 -23.96 -2.62
CA TYR A 865 -9.23 -24.07 -2.70
C TYR A 865 -8.48 -23.46 -1.50
N VAL A 866 -9.17 -22.77 -0.57
CA VAL A 866 -8.50 -22.08 0.53
C VAL A 866 -7.96 -23.09 1.54
N ILE A 867 -6.66 -23.09 1.79
CA ILE A 867 -6.00 -24.06 2.69
C ILE A 867 -6.51 -23.99 4.14
N THR A 868 -7.02 -22.83 4.59
CA THR A 868 -7.64 -22.68 5.91
C THR A 868 -8.91 -23.49 6.06
N ASP A 869 -9.59 -23.80 4.96
CA ASP A 869 -10.81 -24.61 4.93
C ASP A 869 -10.46 -26.11 4.71
N ASN A 870 -9.27 -26.39 4.17
CA ASN A 870 -8.77 -27.74 3.87
C ASN A 870 -7.92 -28.34 5.01
N LYS A 871 -8.33 -28.18 6.27
CA LYS A 871 -7.62 -28.70 7.45
C LYS A 871 -7.91 -30.16 7.77
N GLY A 872 -8.75 -30.82 7.01
CA GLY A 872 -9.16 -32.19 7.21
C GLY A 872 -8.26 -33.21 6.51
N PHE A 873 -8.84 -34.38 6.28
CA PHE A 873 -8.18 -35.50 5.61
C PHE A 873 -8.44 -35.53 4.11
N VAL A 874 -9.50 -34.89 3.64
CA VAL A 874 -9.94 -34.86 2.25
C VAL A 874 -10.36 -33.46 1.85
N PHE A 875 -10.23 -33.13 0.56
CA PHE A 875 -10.81 -31.92 -0.02
C PHE A 875 -12.33 -32.00 0.02
N ASP A 876 -12.98 -30.89 0.34
CA ASP A 876 -14.45 -30.81 0.29
C ASP A 876 -14.91 -30.41 -1.12
N THR A 877 -15.08 -31.43 -1.97
CA THR A 877 -15.44 -31.30 -3.38
C THR A 877 -16.85 -31.84 -3.68
N ARG A 878 -17.67 -32.09 -2.64
CA ARG A 878 -18.95 -32.82 -2.76
C ARG A 878 -20.00 -32.15 -3.61
N ASP A 879 -19.99 -30.82 -3.65
CA ASP A 879 -20.96 -30.03 -4.41
C ASP A 879 -20.38 -29.49 -5.73
N ASP A 880 -19.12 -29.85 -6.04
CA ASP A 880 -18.37 -29.34 -7.19
C ASP A 880 -18.42 -30.33 -8.36
N ASP A 881 -18.46 -29.81 -9.58
CA ASP A 881 -18.43 -30.65 -10.77
C ASP A 881 -17.01 -31.20 -11.02
N TRP A 882 -17.00 -32.43 -11.56
CA TRP A 882 -15.80 -33.06 -12.04
C TRP A 882 -15.86 -33.23 -13.55
N TYR A 883 -14.71 -33.16 -14.18
CA TYR A 883 -14.58 -33.24 -15.64
C TYR A 883 -13.60 -34.33 -16.04
N THR A 884 -13.73 -34.78 -17.29
CA THR A 884 -12.74 -35.60 -17.99
C THR A 884 -12.60 -35.07 -19.41
N VAL A 885 -11.45 -35.32 -20.03
CA VAL A 885 -11.17 -34.92 -21.42
C VAL A 885 -10.70 -36.12 -22.23
N ASP A 886 -11.24 -36.28 -23.43
CA ASP A 886 -10.85 -37.32 -24.41
C ASP A 886 -10.81 -36.69 -25.81
N GLY A 887 -9.64 -36.24 -26.23
CA GLY A 887 -9.39 -35.50 -27.47
C GLY A 887 -8.58 -34.23 -27.26
N PRO A 888 -8.55 -33.30 -28.25
CA PRO A 888 -7.82 -32.04 -28.13
C PRO A 888 -8.34 -31.20 -26.99
N VAL A 889 -7.47 -30.72 -26.09
CA VAL A 889 -7.85 -30.05 -24.85
C VAL A 889 -8.46 -28.66 -25.05
N TYR A 890 -8.18 -28.03 -26.19
CA TYR A 890 -8.78 -26.72 -26.57
C TYR A 890 -10.14 -26.89 -27.28
N ASP A 891 -10.58 -28.12 -27.58
CA ASP A 891 -11.89 -28.37 -28.17
C ASP A 891 -12.92 -28.60 -27.05
N PRO A 892 -13.90 -27.70 -26.84
CA PRO A 892 -14.94 -27.92 -25.83
C PRO A 892 -15.73 -29.22 -25.98
N GLU A 893 -15.81 -29.76 -27.19
CA GLU A 893 -16.51 -31.06 -27.44
C GLU A 893 -15.73 -32.27 -26.90
N SER A 894 -14.42 -32.13 -26.62
CA SER A 894 -13.57 -33.15 -26.00
C SER A 894 -13.84 -33.35 -24.51
N TRP A 895 -14.49 -32.36 -23.87
CA TRP A 895 -14.71 -32.35 -22.43
C TRP A 895 -16.07 -32.93 -22.05
N THR A 896 -16.11 -33.67 -20.95
CA THR A 896 -17.34 -34.25 -20.39
C THR A 896 -17.47 -33.83 -18.93
N ASN A 897 -18.56 -33.15 -18.58
CA ASN A 897 -18.94 -32.92 -17.20
C ASN A 897 -19.49 -34.21 -16.59
N LEU A 898 -18.84 -34.71 -15.55
CA LEU A 898 -19.20 -35.93 -14.82
C LEU A 898 -20.21 -35.66 -13.68
N GLY A 899 -20.46 -34.38 -13.41
CA GLY A 899 -21.28 -33.90 -12.29
C GLY A 899 -20.53 -33.90 -10.95
N PRO A 900 -21.23 -33.60 -9.85
CA PRO A 900 -20.68 -33.62 -8.50
C PRO A 900 -20.26 -35.05 -8.11
N ASP A 901 -19.24 -35.13 -7.25
CA ASP A 901 -18.70 -36.40 -6.76
C ASP A 901 -19.76 -37.22 -6.03
N ASN A 902 -20.40 -38.14 -6.74
CA ASN A 902 -21.30 -39.13 -6.17
C ASN A 902 -20.59 -40.44 -5.80
N ALA A 903 -19.25 -40.48 -5.86
CA ALA A 903 -18.45 -41.69 -5.66
C ALA A 903 -18.32 -42.13 -4.20
N ALA A 904 -19.13 -41.56 -3.27
CA ALA A 904 -19.20 -41.98 -1.90
C ALA A 904 -20.50 -42.71 -1.52
N GLU A 905 -21.09 -43.50 -2.44
CA GLU A 905 -22.05 -44.53 -2.09
C GLU A 905 -21.49 -45.96 -2.19
#